data_9547ac8b10ec1501375104e16cb4ba95
#
_entry.id   9547ac8b10ec1501375104e16cb4ba95
#
_cell.length_a   1.000
_cell.length_b   1.000
_cell.length_c   1.000
_cell.angle_alpha   90.00
_cell.angle_beta   90.00
_cell.angle_gamma   90.00
#
_symmetry.space_group_name_H-M   'P 1'
#
loop_
_entity.id
_entity.type
_entity.pdbx_description
1 polymer ?
#
loop_
_entity_poly.entity_id
_entity_poly.type
_entity_poly.pdbx_seq_one_letter_code
_entity_poly.pdbx_strand_id
1 'polypeptide(L)'
;MKKKTQMMGKWLLTAMIALTVPQVNAADFAASNSTMEQEREIQVEGRVVDAHGAPLLGVNVLVKGTQRGVATDKDGYYTIRVDENDVLIFRSLGYHTQEVGVQGRTLLNVQMKVSQEELSEVTVTSTGIKRQIKDFAGTVNVVSAAQIKELAIPAVGDAVRFMPGVNYIDEDGRGLRPGIGLRGIDPARNSNTLVVIDGKIPIGQSYSDMGGYYMMPVGAIESVEVIKGASPALYGSGSIGGVVNIITKKGAAQPHTNLNLQYGNHNALNIGVETVGNTNEGAMNYYAGFHRRQGDGFRKSRSYYAVNDFTGNVTTKIGEKNEWRFFVNGFTEYSETPGGLSQAQWDADPEQSVNPHDFFEARRFSTAISYKRLFDENNSLTTSIYGSYLKRDWWLDNRNTTPAKRKFIAALRDIPSLGLFSDYERTNTLFGKENKLLAGIRLHTDITHEVSVAGDKMGVKEGKTTANSANTVAVVEGYVFDEFHITDKFYVNPALRYTFVNYDKEDYFANKWDNTNEDAFIYSLGLFYKFSEDYRAYLTYSKGYKMPQIRIAFETNGDLDAETSNNYELGLRTTPTDWLEVELAAYILDFDHKIFREGGLLNNGGKALHQGIEMSGAIYPIEGLKLYGSGAIQRATIEYGMYKGNRVPYAPRYTATAGAKYQLELGGGTLTLNGYGNFVSSQFSDQENTFEGSADGKVGLIPKFFLLNATANYSIKQWNVNLNALNLLNRKYFTTRHSAWGGIMPAATISVLAGVGYRF
;
A
#
# COMPACT_ATOMS: atom_id res chain seq x y z
N MET A 1 -3.61 12.33 40.88
CA MET A 1 -3.39 12.23 39.45
C MET A 1 -2.02 11.65 39.04
N LYS A 2 -0.87 12.02 39.61
CA LYS A 2 0.46 11.45 39.28
C LYS A 2 0.68 9.94 39.57
N LYS A 3 -0.13 9.30 40.38
CA LYS A 3 0.05 7.88 40.80
C LYS A 3 -0.53 6.83 39.83
N LYS A 4 -1.50 7.17 38.95
CA LYS A 4 -2.09 6.21 38.02
C LYS A 4 -1.27 6.02 36.71
N THR A 5 -0.63 7.07 36.24
CA THR A 5 0.24 6.97 35.04
C THR A 5 1.50 6.12 35.27
N GLN A 6 1.95 6.02 36.54
CA GLN A 6 3.07 5.13 36.91
C GLN A 6 2.66 3.64 36.94
N MET A 7 1.38 3.33 37.11
CA MET A 7 0.94 1.91 37.11
C MET A 7 0.84 1.30 35.73
N MET A 8 0.40 2.05 34.71
CA MET A 8 0.38 1.55 33.32
C MET A 8 1.77 1.31 32.73
N GLY A 9 2.75 2.17 33.05
CA GLY A 9 4.15 1.94 32.63
C GLY A 9 4.80 0.69 33.27
N LYS A 10 4.34 0.28 34.46
CA LYS A 10 4.85 -0.93 35.14
C LYS A 10 4.26 -2.21 34.57
N TRP A 11 3.02 -2.22 34.06
CA TRP A 11 2.41 -3.40 33.42
C TRP A 11 3.00 -3.70 32.05
N LEU A 12 3.35 -2.70 31.27
CA LEU A 12 4.03 -2.88 29.99
C LEU A 12 5.48 -3.43 30.18
N LEU A 13 6.18 -3.04 31.25
CA LEU A 13 7.52 -3.56 31.53
C LEU A 13 7.48 -4.97 32.12
N THR A 14 6.44 -5.33 32.88
CA THR A 14 6.32 -6.65 33.52
C THR A 14 5.88 -7.74 32.54
N ALA A 15 5.13 -7.39 31.49
CA ALA A 15 4.80 -8.33 30.42
C ALA A 15 6.01 -8.70 29.52
N MET A 16 7.07 -7.88 29.50
CA MET A 16 8.31 -8.17 28.76
C MET A 16 9.23 -9.20 29.42
N ILE A 17 9.06 -9.55 30.71
CA ILE A 17 10.03 -10.38 31.47
C ILE A 17 9.56 -11.84 31.63
N ALA A 18 8.35 -12.21 31.21
CA ALA A 18 7.78 -13.54 31.49
C ALA A 18 7.87 -14.57 30.34
N LEU A 19 8.67 -14.34 29.30
CA LEU A 19 8.96 -15.32 28.25
C LEU A 19 10.31 -16.01 28.50
N THR A 20 10.37 -16.86 29.52
CA THR A 20 11.48 -17.82 29.70
C THR A 20 11.28 -18.99 28.74
N VAL A 21 12.23 -19.15 27.83
CA VAL A 21 12.32 -20.28 26.89
C VAL A 21 12.72 -21.54 27.67
N PRO A 22 12.03 -22.69 27.52
CA PRO A 22 12.50 -23.94 28.06
C PRO A 22 13.76 -24.43 27.32
N GLN A 23 14.83 -24.68 28.04
CA GLN A 23 16.01 -25.39 27.54
C GLN A 23 15.63 -26.86 27.29
N VAL A 24 15.72 -27.32 26.05
CA VAL A 24 15.68 -28.73 25.69
C VAL A 24 17.11 -29.23 25.58
N ASN A 25 17.45 -30.21 26.42
CA ASN A 25 18.72 -30.89 26.40
C ASN A 25 18.91 -31.72 25.12
N ALA A 26 20.05 -31.54 24.48
CA ALA A 26 20.51 -32.36 23.36
C ALA A 26 21.28 -33.56 23.93
N ALA A 27 20.64 -34.71 23.95
CA ALA A 27 21.33 -36.01 23.99
C ALA A 27 20.42 -37.07 23.34
N ASP A 28 21.01 -37.88 22.49
CA ASP A 28 20.53 -39.08 21.79
C ASP A 28 20.04 -38.88 20.34
N PHE A 29 21.02 -38.99 19.44
CA PHE A 29 20.85 -39.76 18.22
C PHE A 29 22.24 -40.28 17.74
N ALA A 30 22.47 -41.53 17.98
CA ALA A 30 23.61 -42.26 17.42
C ALA A 30 23.14 -43.18 16.30
N ALA A 31 23.80 -43.02 15.17
CA ALA A 31 24.09 -44.04 14.15
C ALA A 31 22.92 -44.74 13.40
N SER A 32 22.76 -44.39 12.16
CA SER A 32 22.51 -45.39 11.12
C SER A 32 23.43 -45.09 9.91
N ASN A 33 24.37 -45.99 9.68
CA ASN A 33 25.21 -46.03 8.49
C ASN A 33 24.31 -46.35 7.26
N SER A 34 24.20 -45.43 6.33
CA SER A 34 23.82 -45.70 4.94
C SER A 34 25.01 -45.34 4.04
N THR A 35 25.41 -46.27 3.24
CA THR A 35 26.43 -46.21 2.19
C THR A 35 26.28 -44.92 1.39
N MET A 36 27.26 -44.01 1.50
CA MET A 36 27.38 -42.86 0.58
C MET A 36 27.88 -43.39 -0.76
N GLU A 37 27.04 -43.33 -1.78
CA GLU A 37 27.50 -43.18 -3.14
C GLU A 37 28.24 -41.82 -3.22
N GLN A 38 29.49 -41.83 -3.62
CA GLN A 38 30.34 -40.66 -3.73
C GLN A 38 29.86 -39.86 -4.96
N GLU A 39 28.96 -38.90 -4.73
CA GLU A 39 28.53 -37.94 -5.74
C GLU A 39 29.76 -37.17 -6.26
N ARG A 40 29.94 -37.17 -7.57
CA ARG A 40 31.13 -36.61 -8.20
C ARG A 40 30.87 -35.14 -8.51
N GLU A 41 31.27 -34.21 -7.64
CA GLU A 41 31.21 -32.79 -7.89
C GLU A 41 32.06 -32.43 -9.12
N ILE A 42 31.46 -31.74 -10.07
CA ILE A 42 32.09 -31.18 -11.25
C ILE A 42 31.97 -29.65 -11.26
N GLN A 43 32.91 -28.98 -11.87
CA GLN A 43 32.82 -27.54 -12.10
C GLN A 43 32.15 -27.33 -13.47
N VAL A 44 31.02 -26.59 -13.44
CA VAL A 44 30.29 -26.17 -14.64
C VAL A 44 30.53 -24.69 -14.83
N GLU A 45 30.93 -24.33 -16.06
CA GLU A 45 31.05 -22.95 -16.47
C GLU A 45 30.20 -22.71 -17.73
N GLY A 46 29.84 -21.45 -17.98
CA GLY A 46 29.04 -21.13 -19.15
C GLY A 46 28.75 -19.66 -19.27
N ARG A 47 28.08 -19.30 -20.35
CA ARG A 47 27.66 -17.95 -20.64
C ARG A 47 26.15 -17.90 -20.81
N VAL A 48 25.53 -16.90 -20.17
CA VAL A 48 24.09 -16.63 -20.31
C VAL A 48 23.90 -15.39 -21.17
N VAL A 49 23.10 -15.53 -22.22
CA VAL A 49 22.83 -14.46 -23.19
C VAL A 49 21.31 -14.30 -23.37
N ASP A 50 20.89 -13.17 -23.91
CA ASP A 50 19.51 -12.95 -24.36
C ASP A 50 19.23 -13.59 -25.73
N ALA A 51 18.03 -13.40 -26.28
CA ALA A 51 17.60 -13.91 -27.58
C ALA A 51 18.44 -13.36 -28.75
N HIS A 52 19.11 -12.23 -28.56
CA HIS A 52 19.96 -11.57 -29.58
C HIS A 52 21.46 -11.88 -29.39
N GLY A 53 21.81 -12.69 -28.38
CA GLY A 53 23.19 -13.05 -28.06
C GLY A 53 23.94 -12.04 -27.20
N ALA A 54 23.26 -11.01 -26.68
CA ALA A 54 23.86 -10.06 -25.74
C ALA A 54 24.02 -10.70 -24.34
N PRO A 55 25.17 -10.46 -23.64
CA PRO A 55 25.41 -11.05 -22.33
C PRO A 55 24.43 -10.55 -21.28
N LEU A 56 23.95 -11.45 -20.46
CA LEU A 56 23.06 -11.13 -19.35
C LEU A 56 23.82 -11.13 -18.03
N LEU A 57 23.97 -9.93 -17.46
CA LEU A 57 24.58 -9.70 -16.17
C LEU A 57 23.60 -9.99 -15.02
N GLY A 58 24.08 -10.61 -13.94
CA GLY A 58 23.31 -10.80 -12.71
C GLY A 58 22.21 -11.85 -12.80
N VAL A 59 22.26 -12.75 -13.79
CA VAL A 59 21.38 -13.92 -13.81
C VAL A 59 21.72 -14.83 -12.65
N ASN A 60 20.74 -15.15 -11.82
CA ASN A 60 20.90 -16.11 -10.73
C ASN A 60 20.92 -17.52 -11.28
N VAL A 61 22.02 -18.22 -11.10
CA VAL A 61 22.22 -19.63 -11.46
C VAL A 61 22.19 -20.44 -10.17
N LEU A 62 21.11 -21.17 -9.92
CA LEU A 62 20.84 -21.89 -8.67
C LEU A 62 20.81 -23.39 -8.91
N VAL A 63 21.30 -24.16 -7.93
CA VAL A 63 21.15 -25.63 -7.95
C VAL A 63 19.74 -25.96 -7.43
N LYS A 64 18.95 -26.67 -8.23
CA LYS A 64 17.55 -27.03 -7.92
C LYS A 64 17.47 -27.81 -6.59
N GLY A 65 16.56 -27.37 -5.71
CA GLY A 65 16.34 -27.98 -4.40
C GLY A 65 17.33 -27.55 -3.32
N THR A 66 18.26 -26.63 -3.61
CA THR A 66 19.24 -26.09 -2.67
C THR A 66 19.21 -24.56 -2.63
N GLN A 67 19.97 -23.98 -1.69
CA GLN A 67 20.24 -22.51 -1.71
C GLN A 67 21.58 -22.17 -2.34
N ARG A 68 22.29 -23.14 -2.95
CA ARG A 68 23.58 -22.94 -3.63
C ARG A 68 23.35 -22.26 -4.97
N GLY A 69 24.09 -21.19 -5.24
CA GLY A 69 23.99 -20.50 -6.53
C GLY A 69 25.06 -19.43 -6.69
N VAL A 70 25.18 -18.95 -7.93
CA VAL A 70 26.08 -17.86 -8.35
C VAL A 70 25.30 -16.91 -9.23
N ALA A 71 25.82 -15.69 -9.45
CA ALA A 71 25.29 -14.76 -10.43
C ALA A 71 26.25 -14.61 -11.60
N THR A 72 25.73 -14.37 -12.82
CA THR A 72 26.56 -14.08 -13.98
C THR A 72 27.27 -12.73 -13.85
N ASP A 73 28.48 -12.65 -14.38
CA ASP A 73 29.26 -11.43 -14.43
C ASP A 73 28.79 -10.46 -15.54
N LYS A 74 29.50 -9.33 -15.74
CA LYS A 74 29.17 -8.30 -16.75
C LYS A 74 29.20 -8.82 -18.19
N ASP A 75 29.93 -9.88 -18.46
CA ASP A 75 30.09 -10.51 -19.77
C ASP A 75 29.19 -11.76 -19.91
N GLY A 76 28.31 -12.00 -18.91
CA GLY A 76 27.33 -13.09 -18.86
C GLY A 76 27.92 -14.44 -18.40
N TYR A 77 29.17 -14.49 -17.96
CA TYR A 77 29.81 -15.75 -17.53
C TYR A 77 29.45 -16.11 -16.08
N TYR A 78 29.37 -17.42 -15.84
CA TYR A 78 29.22 -17.99 -14.50
C TYR A 78 30.08 -19.25 -14.34
N THR A 79 30.42 -19.56 -13.12
CA THR A 79 31.11 -20.82 -12.74
C THR A 79 30.51 -21.32 -11.43
N ILE A 80 30.06 -22.57 -11.40
CA ILE A 80 29.42 -23.18 -10.22
C ILE A 80 29.90 -24.63 -10.06
N ARG A 81 30.06 -25.10 -8.80
CA ARG A 81 30.34 -26.51 -8.50
C ARG A 81 29.05 -27.22 -8.16
N VAL A 82 28.79 -28.35 -8.79
CA VAL A 82 27.54 -29.08 -8.72
C VAL A 82 27.78 -30.57 -8.92
N ASP A 83 26.81 -31.40 -8.59
CA ASP A 83 26.86 -32.83 -8.90
C ASP A 83 26.50 -33.07 -10.36
N GLU A 84 27.09 -34.10 -10.96
CA GLU A 84 26.96 -34.39 -12.41
C GLU A 84 25.48 -34.53 -12.88
N ASN A 85 24.56 -34.88 -11.98
CA ASN A 85 23.13 -35.06 -12.25
C ASN A 85 22.27 -33.89 -11.81
N ASP A 86 22.85 -32.83 -11.27
CA ASP A 86 22.10 -31.65 -10.80
C ASP A 86 21.37 -30.96 -11.96
N VAL A 87 20.35 -30.19 -11.58
CA VAL A 87 19.62 -29.29 -12.48
C VAL A 87 19.93 -27.86 -12.05
N LEU A 88 20.41 -27.05 -12.99
CA LEU A 88 20.61 -25.62 -12.80
C LEU A 88 19.37 -24.85 -13.19
N ILE A 89 18.97 -23.91 -12.33
CA ILE A 89 17.87 -22.98 -12.56
C ILE A 89 18.46 -21.61 -12.86
N PHE A 90 18.19 -21.09 -14.06
CA PHE A 90 18.59 -19.75 -14.50
C PHE A 90 17.43 -18.78 -14.32
N ARG A 91 17.61 -17.74 -13.47
CA ARG A 91 16.59 -16.72 -13.20
C ARG A 91 17.14 -15.32 -13.38
N SER A 92 16.44 -14.50 -14.12
CA SER A 92 16.70 -13.07 -14.26
C SER A 92 15.38 -12.33 -14.40
N LEU A 93 15.30 -11.13 -13.82
CA LEU A 93 14.11 -10.28 -13.95
C LEU A 93 13.85 -9.96 -15.43
N GLY A 94 12.62 -10.20 -15.89
CA GLY A 94 12.23 -10.01 -17.29
C GLY A 94 12.55 -11.17 -18.22
N TYR A 95 13.01 -12.32 -17.73
CA TYR A 95 13.31 -13.52 -18.52
C TYR A 95 12.59 -14.74 -17.97
N HIS A 96 12.19 -15.68 -18.85
CA HIS A 96 11.66 -16.97 -18.44
C HIS A 96 12.70 -17.74 -17.63
N THR A 97 12.29 -18.25 -16.48
CA THR A 97 13.11 -19.18 -15.70
C THR A 97 13.37 -20.44 -16.53
N GLN A 98 14.63 -20.82 -16.67
CA GLN A 98 15.00 -22.04 -17.39
C GLN A 98 15.65 -23.04 -16.45
N GLU A 99 15.22 -24.29 -16.54
CA GLU A 99 15.84 -25.43 -15.86
C GLU A 99 16.65 -26.25 -16.85
N VAL A 100 17.95 -26.42 -16.57
CA VAL A 100 18.86 -27.15 -17.46
C VAL A 100 19.61 -28.20 -16.66
N GLY A 101 19.39 -29.48 -16.97
CA GLY A 101 20.14 -30.57 -16.37
C GLY A 101 21.63 -30.51 -16.71
N VAL A 102 22.49 -30.68 -15.73
CA VAL A 102 23.95 -30.68 -15.93
C VAL A 102 24.39 -31.87 -16.77
N GLN A 103 23.93 -33.07 -16.42
CA GLN A 103 24.21 -34.30 -17.19
C GLN A 103 25.70 -34.51 -17.51
N GLY A 104 26.56 -34.27 -16.49
CA GLY A 104 28.01 -34.39 -16.63
C GLY A 104 28.68 -33.34 -17.51
N ARG A 105 28.00 -32.33 -18.02
CA ARG A 105 28.56 -31.27 -18.86
C ARG A 105 29.33 -30.26 -18.03
N THR A 106 30.54 -29.90 -18.41
CA THR A 106 31.37 -28.89 -17.79
C THR A 106 31.24 -27.52 -18.44
N LEU A 107 30.68 -27.44 -19.66
CA LEU A 107 30.34 -26.18 -20.35
C LEU A 107 28.84 -26.15 -20.67
N LEU A 108 28.13 -25.11 -20.16
CA LEU A 108 26.70 -25.02 -20.31
C LEU A 108 26.28 -23.57 -20.59
N ASN A 109 26.18 -23.24 -21.88
CA ASN A 109 25.70 -21.93 -22.33
C ASN A 109 24.18 -21.92 -22.42
N VAL A 110 23.56 -20.83 -21.93
CA VAL A 110 22.12 -20.69 -21.87
C VAL A 110 21.68 -19.40 -22.56
N GLN A 111 20.71 -19.52 -23.45
CA GLN A 111 20.04 -18.38 -24.07
C GLN A 111 18.69 -18.19 -23.40
N MET A 112 18.52 -17.09 -22.65
CA MET A 112 17.27 -16.79 -21.97
C MET A 112 16.29 -16.06 -22.90
N LYS A 113 15.04 -16.47 -22.85
CA LYS A 113 13.95 -15.80 -23.57
C LYS A 113 13.34 -14.75 -22.66
N VAL A 114 13.03 -13.56 -23.20
CA VAL A 114 12.34 -12.51 -22.47
C VAL A 114 11.00 -13.06 -21.97
N SER A 115 10.77 -12.95 -20.68
CA SER A 115 9.49 -13.31 -20.07
C SER A 115 8.49 -12.19 -20.31
N GLN A 116 7.37 -12.52 -20.90
CA GLN A 116 6.22 -11.61 -20.98
C GLN A 116 5.33 -11.70 -19.73
N GLU A 117 5.59 -12.65 -18.84
CA GLU A 117 4.84 -12.88 -17.60
C GLU A 117 5.28 -11.93 -16.48
N GLU A 118 4.69 -10.75 -16.40
CA GLU A 118 4.89 -9.84 -15.25
C GLU A 118 4.24 -10.35 -13.95
N LEU A 119 3.19 -11.16 -14.01
CA LEU A 119 2.41 -11.61 -12.84
C LEU A 119 2.98 -12.84 -12.14
N SER A 120 3.75 -13.69 -12.84
CA SER A 120 4.21 -14.96 -12.26
C SER A 120 5.37 -14.84 -11.27
N GLU A 121 6.15 -13.76 -11.33
CA GLU A 121 7.34 -13.56 -10.46
C GLU A 121 7.10 -12.60 -9.29
N VAL A 122 5.98 -11.85 -9.26
CA VAL A 122 5.73 -10.90 -8.17
C VAL A 122 5.38 -11.64 -6.90
N THR A 123 6.20 -11.46 -5.89
CA THR A 123 6.02 -12.07 -4.57
C THR A 123 5.24 -11.12 -3.67
N VAL A 124 4.13 -11.57 -3.13
CA VAL A 124 3.40 -10.87 -2.07
C VAL A 124 4.12 -11.09 -0.76
N THR A 125 4.50 -10.00 -0.11
CA THR A 125 5.18 -10.03 1.19
C THR A 125 4.26 -9.64 2.35
N SER A 126 3.09 -9.17 2.01
CA SER A 126 2.15 -8.53 2.91
C SER A 126 1.55 -9.46 3.98
N THR A 127 1.50 -10.76 3.72
CA THR A 127 0.92 -11.74 4.68
C THR A 127 1.94 -12.23 5.73
N GLY A 128 3.17 -11.71 5.71
CA GLY A 128 4.27 -12.25 6.52
C GLY A 128 4.92 -13.49 5.90
N ILE A 129 4.20 -14.22 5.06
CA ILE A 129 4.70 -15.39 4.32
C ILE A 129 4.89 -14.95 2.87
N LYS A 130 6.13 -15.00 2.37
CA LYS A 130 6.43 -14.67 0.97
C LYS A 130 5.75 -15.68 0.04
N ARG A 131 4.98 -15.18 -0.93
CA ARG A 131 4.27 -16.00 -1.93
C ARG A 131 4.29 -15.35 -3.29
N GLN A 132 4.19 -16.16 -4.32
CA GLN A 132 3.81 -15.66 -5.64
C GLN A 132 2.33 -15.26 -5.62
N ILE A 133 1.98 -14.15 -6.29
CA ILE A 133 0.60 -13.65 -6.37
C ILE A 133 -0.34 -14.75 -6.85
N LYS A 134 0.11 -15.53 -7.86
CA LYS A 134 -0.70 -16.60 -8.46
C LYS A 134 -1.17 -17.65 -7.45
N ASP A 135 -0.46 -17.83 -6.34
CA ASP A 135 -0.75 -18.84 -5.33
C ASP A 135 -1.35 -18.24 -4.05
N PHE A 136 -1.86 -17.01 -4.09
CA PHE A 136 -2.52 -16.37 -2.95
C PHE A 136 -4.04 -16.59 -2.99
N ALA A 137 -4.64 -17.06 -1.87
CA ALA A 137 -6.08 -17.18 -1.74
C ALA A 137 -6.71 -15.82 -1.40
N GLY A 138 -7.07 -15.04 -2.40
CA GLY A 138 -7.64 -13.69 -2.30
C GLY A 138 -7.17 -12.78 -3.43
N THR A 139 -7.83 -11.64 -3.63
CA THR A 139 -7.42 -10.65 -4.64
C THR A 139 -6.24 -9.82 -4.14
N VAL A 140 -5.14 -9.86 -4.88
CA VAL A 140 -3.98 -8.97 -4.69
C VAL A 140 -3.58 -8.37 -6.02
N ASN A 141 -3.54 -7.05 -6.08
CA ASN A 141 -3.01 -6.33 -7.25
C ASN A 141 -1.69 -5.66 -6.87
N VAL A 142 -0.71 -5.72 -7.75
CA VAL A 142 0.62 -5.15 -7.49
C VAL A 142 1.05 -4.25 -8.63
N VAL A 143 1.70 -3.14 -8.29
CA VAL A 143 2.44 -2.28 -9.22
C VAL A 143 3.89 -2.25 -8.77
N SER A 144 4.79 -2.78 -9.58
CA SER A 144 6.23 -2.87 -9.28
C SER A 144 6.97 -1.54 -9.52
N ALA A 145 8.20 -1.42 -8.96
CA ALA A 145 9.09 -0.29 -9.23
C ALA A 145 9.36 -0.11 -10.73
N ALA A 146 9.47 -1.20 -11.48
CA ALA A 146 9.64 -1.16 -12.92
C ALA A 146 8.44 -0.51 -13.61
N GLN A 147 7.22 -0.93 -13.26
CA GLN A 147 5.98 -0.34 -13.79
C GLN A 147 5.81 1.12 -13.36
N ILE A 148 6.14 1.47 -12.09
CA ILE A 148 6.13 2.87 -11.60
C ILE A 148 7.04 3.73 -12.48
N LYS A 149 8.24 3.25 -12.80
CA LYS A 149 9.22 3.95 -13.64
C LYS A 149 8.75 4.05 -15.10
N GLU A 150 8.30 2.95 -15.69
CA GLU A 150 7.86 2.89 -17.08
C GLU A 150 6.63 3.78 -17.36
N LEU A 151 5.68 3.79 -16.42
CA LEU A 151 4.48 4.60 -16.50
C LEU A 151 4.70 6.04 -16.02
N ALA A 152 5.92 6.37 -15.54
CA ALA A 152 6.28 7.66 -14.95
C ALA A 152 5.23 8.14 -13.92
N ILE A 153 4.78 7.23 -13.06
CA ILE A 153 3.73 7.45 -12.06
C ILE A 153 4.20 8.52 -11.05
N PRO A 154 3.47 9.62 -10.87
CA PRO A 154 3.92 10.71 -10.02
C PRO A 154 3.61 10.52 -8.52
N ALA A 155 2.60 9.71 -8.19
CA ALA A 155 2.16 9.46 -6.81
C ALA A 155 1.55 8.06 -6.65
N VAL A 156 1.55 7.52 -5.43
CA VAL A 156 0.97 6.20 -5.11
C VAL A 156 -0.50 6.09 -5.53
N GLY A 157 -1.27 7.16 -5.35
CA GLY A 157 -2.67 7.18 -5.77
C GLY A 157 -2.86 6.93 -7.27
N ASP A 158 -1.95 7.43 -8.10
CA ASP A 158 -1.98 7.17 -9.54
C ASP A 158 -1.63 5.72 -9.87
N ALA A 159 -0.75 5.08 -9.08
CA ALA A 159 -0.44 3.65 -9.21
C ALA A 159 -1.68 2.77 -8.97
N VAL A 160 -2.48 3.07 -7.95
CA VAL A 160 -3.64 2.24 -7.62
C VAL A 160 -4.85 2.46 -8.56
N ARG A 161 -4.88 3.53 -9.35
CA ARG A 161 -5.95 3.76 -10.36
C ARG A 161 -6.05 2.68 -11.43
N PHE A 162 -4.95 1.96 -11.68
CA PHE A 162 -4.93 0.86 -12.66
C PHE A 162 -5.62 -0.40 -12.16
N MET A 163 -5.92 -0.48 -10.87
CA MET A 163 -6.44 -1.68 -10.24
C MET A 163 -7.97 -1.73 -10.31
N PRO A 164 -8.58 -2.90 -10.57
CA PRO A 164 -10.04 -3.01 -10.66
C PRO A 164 -10.71 -2.66 -9.32
N GLY A 165 -11.90 -2.07 -9.35
CA GLY A 165 -12.69 -1.76 -8.15
C GLY A 165 -12.10 -0.69 -7.22
N VAL A 166 -11.05 0.02 -7.65
CA VAL A 166 -10.48 1.15 -6.92
C VAL A 166 -11.21 2.43 -7.31
N ASN A 167 -11.69 3.18 -6.32
CA ASN A 167 -12.14 4.56 -6.44
C ASN A 167 -11.11 5.47 -5.78
N TYR A 168 -10.34 6.17 -6.58
CA TYR A 168 -9.32 7.11 -6.10
C TYR A 168 -9.85 8.54 -6.10
N ILE A 169 -9.80 9.18 -4.94
CA ILE A 169 -10.11 10.59 -4.75
C ILE A 169 -8.82 11.33 -4.47
N ASP A 170 -8.55 12.36 -5.26
CA ASP A 170 -7.50 13.34 -5.02
C ASP A 170 -8.17 14.68 -4.65
N GLU A 171 -8.22 14.99 -3.36
CA GLU A 171 -8.95 16.17 -2.88
C GLU A 171 -8.33 17.50 -3.33
N ASP A 172 -7.03 17.52 -3.59
CA ASP A 172 -6.31 18.74 -3.93
C ASP A 172 -5.80 18.78 -5.37
N GLY A 173 -5.97 17.70 -6.12
CA GLY A 173 -5.51 17.59 -7.50
C GLY A 173 -3.97 17.54 -7.66
N ARG A 174 -3.24 17.27 -6.57
CA ARG A 174 -1.76 17.24 -6.52
C ARG A 174 -1.22 15.96 -5.90
N GLY A 175 -2.12 15.05 -5.51
CA GLY A 175 -1.78 13.77 -4.87
C GLY A 175 -1.30 13.90 -3.42
N LEU A 176 -1.61 15.02 -2.73
CA LEU A 176 -1.19 15.24 -1.34
C LEU A 176 -2.23 14.73 -0.33
N ARG A 177 -3.47 14.58 -0.76
CA ARG A 177 -4.60 14.14 0.08
C ARG A 177 -5.32 12.97 -0.58
N PRO A 178 -4.63 11.83 -0.77
CA PRO A 178 -5.24 10.69 -1.44
C PRO A 178 -6.31 10.04 -0.56
N GLY A 179 -7.43 9.71 -1.18
CA GLY A 179 -8.44 8.82 -0.66
C GLY A 179 -8.55 7.59 -1.55
N ILE A 180 -8.39 6.40 -1.00
CA ILE A 180 -8.43 5.14 -1.72
C ILE A 180 -9.61 4.32 -1.20
N GLY A 181 -10.66 4.22 -1.99
CA GLY A 181 -11.82 3.37 -1.72
C GLY A 181 -11.74 2.09 -2.53
N LEU A 182 -12.02 0.97 -1.90
CA LEU A 182 -12.01 -0.35 -2.51
C LEU A 182 -13.44 -0.91 -2.52
N ARG A 183 -13.91 -1.46 -3.65
CA ARG A 183 -15.20 -2.17 -3.75
C ARG A 183 -16.40 -1.32 -3.32
N GLY A 184 -16.39 -0.02 -3.67
CA GLY A 184 -17.47 0.91 -3.34
C GLY A 184 -17.49 1.41 -1.89
N ILE A 185 -16.45 1.13 -1.11
CA ILE A 185 -16.28 1.70 0.23
C ILE A 185 -15.80 3.14 0.10
N ASP A 186 -16.32 4.02 0.96
CA ASP A 186 -15.97 5.44 0.97
C ASP A 186 -14.45 5.63 1.16
N PRO A 187 -13.77 6.28 0.23
CA PRO A 187 -12.33 6.53 0.29
C PRO A 187 -11.88 7.46 1.42
N ALA A 188 -12.72 8.36 1.89
CA ALA A 188 -12.59 9.27 3.06
C ALA A 188 -11.16 9.38 3.66
N ARG A 189 -10.19 9.88 2.89
CA ARG A 189 -8.76 10.01 3.31
C ARG A 189 -8.18 8.74 3.93
N ASN A 190 -8.46 7.59 3.34
CA ASN A 190 -8.01 6.26 3.79
C ASN A 190 -8.50 5.84 5.18
N SER A 191 -9.63 6.37 5.66
CA SER A 191 -10.21 5.96 6.95
C SER A 191 -10.76 4.53 6.95
N ASN A 192 -11.05 3.97 5.77
CA ASN A 192 -11.59 2.62 5.55
C ASN A 192 -10.63 1.69 4.82
N THR A 193 -9.45 2.20 4.44
CA THR A 193 -8.39 1.43 3.75
C THR A 193 -7.10 1.66 4.52
N LEU A 194 -6.57 0.59 5.08
CA LEU A 194 -5.34 0.64 5.85
C LEU A 194 -4.13 0.80 4.92
N VAL A 195 -3.29 1.79 5.17
CA VAL A 195 -2.03 1.97 4.44
C VAL A 195 -0.86 1.64 5.35
N VAL A 196 -0.01 0.70 4.94
CA VAL A 196 1.14 0.24 5.73
C VAL A 196 2.43 0.24 4.91
N ILE A 197 3.55 0.33 5.59
CA ILE A 197 4.90 0.15 5.05
C ILE A 197 5.39 -1.25 5.43
N ASP A 198 5.92 -1.98 4.44
CA ASP A 198 6.54 -3.30 4.62
C ASP A 198 5.68 -4.27 5.46
N GLY A 199 4.38 -4.24 5.22
CA GLY A 199 3.40 -5.14 5.80
C GLY A 199 2.84 -4.75 7.16
N LYS A 200 3.49 -3.92 7.96
CA LYS A 200 3.09 -3.74 9.37
C LYS A 200 3.23 -2.34 9.96
N ILE A 201 4.10 -1.49 9.45
CA ILE A 201 4.29 -0.14 9.97
C ILE A 201 3.18 0.76 9.41
N PRO A 202 2.25 1.27 10.23
CA PRO A 202 1.16 2.10 9.72
C PRO A 202 1.68 3.44 9.22
N ILE A 203 1.18 3.88 8.08
CA ILE A 203 1.43 5.24 7.58
C ILE A 203 0.57 6.26 8.33
N GLY A 204 -0.70 5.95 8.54
CA GLY A 204 -1.66 6.76 9.27
C GLY A 204 -1.94 6.21 10.67
N GLN A 205 -2.69 6.99 11.42
CA GLN A 205 -3.11 6.66 12.77
C GLN A 205 -4.53 6.09 12.73
N SER A 206 -4.66 4.80 12.41
CA SER A 206 -5.95 4.14 12.14
C SER A 206 -7.00 4.31 13.25
N TYR A 207 -6.57 4.49 14.49
CA TYR A 207 -7.42 4.63 15.66
C TYR A 207 -7.65 6.09 16.07
N SER A 208 -6.77 7.02 15.66
CA SER A 208 -6.75 8.41 16.16
C SER A 208 -7.14 9.42 15.09
N ASP A 209 -6.64 9.31 13.87
CA ASP A 209 -6.85 10.28 12.80
C ASP A 209 -6.89 9.59 11.42
N MET A 210 -7.23 10.37 10.40
CA MET A 210 -7.30 9.88 9.01
C MET A 210 -5.90 9.61 8.43
N GLY A 211 -5.74 8.51 7.68
CA GLY A 211 -4.46 8.08 7.12
C GLY A 211 -3.94 8.89 5.92
N GLY A 212 -4.76 9.78 5.34
CA GLY A 212 -4.45 10.46 4.08
C GLY A 212 -3.59 11.74 4.19
N TYR A 213 -2.80 11.90 5.25
CA TYR A 213 -1.94 13.09 5.41
C TYR A 213 -0.48 12.85 4.99
N TYR A 214 -0.12 11.65 4.72
CA TYR A 214 1.20 11.28 4.20
C TYR A 214 1.08 10.13 3.22
N MET A 215 1.89 10.18 2.18
CA MET A 215 2.09 9.05 1.27
C MET A 215 3.56 9.05 0.82
N MET A 216 4.17 7.88 0.85
CA MET A 216 5.59 7.72 0.50
C MET A 216 5.86 8.12 -0.96
N PRO A 217 7.00 8.80 -1.25
CA PRO A 217 7.36 9.13 -2.63
C PRO A 217 7.65 7.87 -3.43
N VAL A 218 7.16 7.85 -4.67
CA VAL A 218 7.28 6.68 -5.55
C VAL A 218 8.73 6.23 -5.79
N GLY A 219 9.70 7.14 -5.72
CA GLY A 219 11.12 6.80 -5.85
C GLY A 219 11.65 5.89 -4.74
N ALA A 220 11.07 5.91 -3.53
CA ALA A 220 11.46 5.05 -2.42
C ALA A 220 10.78 3.67 -2.42
N ILE A 221 9.91 3.41 -3.41
CA ILE A 221 9.01 2.25 -3.43
C ILE A 221 9.56 1.16 -4.35
N GLU A 222 9.56 -0.08 -3.86
CA GLU A 222 9.81 -1.30 -4.63
C GLU A 222 8.53 -1.83 -5.28
N SER A 223 7.42 -1.83 -4.53
CA SER A 223 6.10 -2.17 -5.06
C SER A 223 4.99 -1.58 -4.20
N VAL A 224 3.80 -1.42 -4.81
CA VAL A 224 2.55 -1.12 -4.14
C VAL A 224 1.63 -2.32 -4.28
N GLU A 225 1.28 -2.94 -3.18
CA GLU A 225 0.37 -4.09 -3.12
C GLU A 225 -0.99 -3.64 -2.59
N VAL A 226 -2.08 -3.95 -3.30
CA VAL A 226 -3.45 -3.72 -2.83
C VAL A 226 -4.12 -5.05 -2.59
N ILE A 227 -4.40 -5.34 -1.31
CA ILE A 227 -4.97 -6.60 -0.86
C ILE A 227 -6.44 -6.36 -0.51
N LYS A 228 -7.32 -7.17 -1.08
CA LYS A 228 -8.77 -7.11 -0.86
C LYS A 228 -9.26 -8.41 -0.19
N GLY A 229 -10.47 -8.41 0.36
CA GLY A 229 -11.08 -9.63 0.89
C GLY A 229 -10.50 -10.11 2.22
N ALA A 230 -9.79 -11.23 2.28
CA ALA A 230 -9.38 -11.97 3.48
C ALA A 230 -8.36 -11.25 4.42
N SER A 231 -7.99 -10.03 4.12
CA SER A 231 -6.93 -9.29 4.82
C SER A 231 -7.20 -8.83 6.26
N PRO A 232 -8.45 -8.65 6.76
CA PRO A 232 -8.67 -8.09 8.09
C PRO A 232 -8.06 -8.90 9.23
N ALA A 233 -8.07 -10.23 9.14
CA ALA A 233 -7.47 -11.10 10.15
C ALA A 233 -5.94 -10.94 10.25
N LEU A 234 -5.27 -10.52 9.18
CA LEU A 234 -3.80 -10.32 9.16
C LEU A 234 -3.39 -8.91 9.57
N TYR A 235 -4.17 -7.89 9.20
CA TYR A 235 -3.75 -6.48 9.32
C TYR A 235 -4.42 -5.70 10.45
N GLY A 236 -5.58 -6.12 10.91
CA GLY A 236 -6.30 -5.48 12.01
C GLY A 236 -7.25 -4.37 11.57
N SER A 237 -7.57 -3.47 12.50
CA SER A 237 -8.51 -2.38 12.30
C SER A 237 -8.12 -1.44 11.16
N GLY A 238 -9.13 -0.88 10.47
CA GLY A 238 -8.96 -0.01 9.31
C GLY A 238 -8.81 -0.75 7.99
N SER A 239 -8.68 -2.09 8.01
CA SER A 239 -8.58 -2.92 6.80
C SER A 239 -9.93 -3.45 6.30
N ILE A 240 -11.06 -2.90 6.78
CA ILE A 240 -12.42 -3.34 6.39
C ILE A 240 -12.67 -3.21 4.87
N GLY A 241 -12.05 -2.22 4.20
CA GLY A 241 -12.04 -2.08 2.75
C GLY A 241 -10.94 -2.87 2.07
N GLY A 242 -9.86 -3.11 2.77
CA GLY A 242 -8.64 -3.73 2.28
C GLY A 242 -7.39 -3.00 2.76
N VAL A 243 -6.25 -3.37 2.21
CA VAL A 243 -4.93 -2.86 2.61
C VAL A 243 -4.16 -2.39 1.40
N VAL A 244 -3.53 -1.23 1.51
CA VAL A 244 -2.48 -0.77 0.59
C VAL A 244 -1.14 -0.94 1.30
N ASN A 245 -0.34 -1.89 0.86
CA ASN A 245 0.96 -2.17 1.42
C ASN A 245 2.05 -1.60 0.50
N ILE A 246 2.84 -0.68 1.03
CA ILE A 246 3.96 -0.05 0.32
C ILE A 246 5.23 -0.78 0.71
N ILE A 247 5.81 -1.49 -0.23
CA ILE A 247 7.10 -2.16 -0.04
C ILE A 247 8.21 -1.18 -0.39
N THR A 248 9.12 -0.96 0.56
CA THR A 248 10.26 -0.06 0.38
C THR A 248 11.44 -0.72 -0.30
N LYS A 249 12.21 0.04 -1.07
CA LYS A 249 13.52 -0.40 -1.58
C LYS A 249 14.45 -0.73 -0.42
N LYS A 250 15.14 -1.86 -0.50
CA LYS A 250 16.00 -2.38 0.57
C LYS A 250 17.47 -2.54 0.19
N GLY A 251 17.75 -2.69 -1.09
CA GLY A 251 19.10 -2.90 -1.61
C GLY A 251 19.06 -3.25 -3.09
N ALA A 252 20.22 -3.35 -3.69
CA ALA A 252 20.40 -3.82 -5.07
C ALA A 252 21.66 -4.69 -5.16
N ALA A 253 21.66 -5.67 -6.06
CA ALA A 253 22.80 -6.54 -6.28
C ALA A 253 24.06 -5.74 -6.72
N GLN A 254 23.83 -4.67 -7.49
CA GLN A 254 24.88 -3.74 -7.89
C GLN A 254 24.61 -2.37 -7.27
N PRO A 255 25.55 -1.84 -6.47
CA PRO A 255 25.44 -0.50 -5.92
C PRO A 255 25.39 0.55 -7.04
N HIS A 256 24.43 1.47 -6.91
CA HIS A 256 24.32 2.60 -7.85
C HIS A 256 23.61 3.79 -7.19
N THR A 257 23.82 4.95 -7.77
CA THR A 257 23.14 6.19 -7.38
C THR A 257 22.33 6.70 -8.57
N ASN A 258 21.06 7.03 -8.36
CA ASN A 258 20.21 7.64 -9.36
C ASN A 258 19.95 9.10 -9.01
N LEU A 259 20.07 9.97 -9.99
CA LEU A 259 19.58 11.34 -9.96
C LEU A 259 18.42 11.46 -10.94
N ASN A 260 17.27 11.97 -10.48
CA ASN A 260 16.09 12.20 -11.30
C ASN A 260 15.64 13.65 -11.17
N LEU A 261 15.40 14.30 -12.29
CA LEU A 261 14.89 15.66 -12.38
C LEU A 261 13.70 15.66 -13.34
N GLN A 262 12.56 16.22 -12.90
CA GLN A 262 11.39 16.42 -13.77
C GLN A 262 10.89 17.84 -13.60
N TYR A 263 10.50 18.46 -14.70
CA TYR A 263 9.88 19.78 -14.72
C TYR A 263 8.64 19.76 -15.64
N GLY A 264 7.64 20.55 -15.30
CA GLY A 264 6.40 20.58 -16.06
C GLY A 264 5.58 21.84 -15.89
N ASN A 265 4.35 21.78 -16.40
CA ASN A 265 3.42 22.89 -16.29
C ASN A 265 3.10 23.20 -14.81
N HIS A 266 2.58 24.42 -14.54
CA HIS A 266 2.35 24.94 -13.19
C HIS A 266 3.62 24.97 -12.32
N ASN A 267 4.80 25.18 -12.95
CA ASN A 267 6.10 25.18 -12.27
C ASN A 267 6.35 23.91 -11.44
N ALA A 268 5.76 22.78 -11.85
CA ALA A 268 5.95 21.51 -11.20
C ALA A 268 7.42 21.07 -11.33
N LEU A 269 8.09 20.85 -10.20
CA LEU A 269 9.48 20.40 -10.13
C LEU A 269 9.56 19.20 -9.19
N ASN A 270 10.07 18.08 -9.71
CA ASN A 270 10.37 16.91 -8.92
C ASN A 270 11.87 16.62 -8.99
N ILE A 271 12.51 16.46 -7.85
CA ILE A 271 13.92 16.09 -7.71
C ILE A 271 14.00 14.83 -6.86
N GLY A 272 14.72 13.82 -7.34
CA GLY A 272 15.02 12.60 -6.59
C GLY A 272 16.50 12.27 -6.67
N VAL A 273 17.10 12.02 -5.53
CA VAL A 273 18.45 11.46 -5.40
C VAL A 273 18.34 10.23 -4.53
N GLU A 274 18.77 9.09 -5.04
CA GLU A 274 18.75 7.84 -4.29
C GLU A 274 20.02 7.03 -4.52
N THR A 275 20.51 6.40 -3.47
CA THR A 275 21.57 5.40 -3.53
C THR A 275 21.05 4.09 -2.99
N VAL A 276 21.35 3.01 -3.70
CA VAL A 276 20.89 1.67 -3.36
C VAL A 276 21.99 0.67 -3.69
N GLY A 277 22.16 -0.34 -2.85
CA GLY A 277 23.19 -1.34 -3.10
C GLY A 277 23.31 -2.35 -1.98
N ASN A 278 24.40 -3.11 -2.07
CA ASN A 278 24.85 -4.02 -1.03
C ASN A 278 26.35 -3.84 -0.76
N THR A 279 26.81 -4.36 0.36
CA THR A 279 28.24 -4.46 0.73
C THR A 279 28.50 -5.86 1.24
N ASN A 280 29.79 -6.27 1.27
CA ASN A 280 30.22 -7.55 1.83
C ASN A 280 29.42 -8.75 1.28
N GLU A 281 29.35 -8.86 -0.05
CA GLU A 281 28.67 -9.97 -0.74
C GLU A 281 27.21 -10.16 -0.32
N GLY A 282 26.52 -9.06 0.01
CA GLY A 282 25.10 -9.06 0.41
C GLY A 282 24.87 -9.19 1.92
N ALA A 283 25.93 -9.19 2.75
CA ALA A 283 25.78 -9.16 4.21
C ALA A 283 25.08 -7.90 4.71
N MET A 284 25.22 -6.76 4.00
CA MET A 284 24.50 -5.54 4.28
C MET A 284 23.88 -4.99 2.98
N ASN A 285 22.58 -4.76 3.02
CA ASN A 285 21.82 -4.10 1.95
C ASN A 285 21.40 -2.71 2.44
N TYR A 286 21.43 -1.71 1.55
CA TYR A 286 21.08 -0.34 1.90
C TYR A 286 20.30 0.37 0.80
N TYR A 287 19.47 1.29 1.25
CA TYR A 287 18.79 2.31 0.45
C TYR A 287 18.83 3.63 1.22
N ALA A 288 19.11 4.73 0.55
CA ALA A 288 18.92 6.09 1.04
C ALA A 288 18.44 6.97 -0.11
N GLY A 289 17.33 7.67 0.09
CA GLY A 289 16.71 8.52 -0.94
C GLY A 289 16.22 9.83 -0.36
N PHE A 290 16.39 10.91 -1.12
CA PHE A 290 15.79 12.22 -0.89
C PHE A 290 14.94 12.59 -2.09
N HIS A 291 13.70 13.00 -1.84
CA HIS A 291 12.74 13.40 -2.86
C HIS A 291 12.12 14.75 -2.51
N ARG A 292 12.12 15.68 -3.47
CA ARG A 292 11.41 16.94 -3.38
C ARG A 292 10.40 17.05 -4.51
N ARG A 293 9.18 17.45 -4.16
CA ARG A 293 8.12 17.80 -5.10
C ARG A 293 7.60 19.19 -4.76
N GLN A 294 7.51 20.08 -5.75
CA GLN A 294 6.93 21.40 -5.58
C GLN A 294 6.25 21.87 -6.86
N GLY A 295 5.37 22.84 -6.75
CA GLY A 295 4.69 23.48 -7.89
C GLY A 295 3.66 24.48 -7.43
N ASP A 296 3.17 25.29 -8.39
CA ASP A 296 2.13 26.28 -8.12
C ASP A 296 0.73 25.65 -8.07
N GLY A 297 0.61 24.36 -8.52
CA GLY A 297 -0.66 23.68 -8.69
C GLY A 297 -1.48 24.24 -9.87
N PHE A 298 -2.62 23.63 -10.15
CA PHE A 298 -3.43 23.97 -11.34
C PHE A 298 -4.46 25.09 -11.08
N ARG A 299 -4.71 25.46 -9.81
CA ARG A 299 -5.60 26.56 -9.46
C ARG A 299 -4.88 27.90 -9.70
N LYS A 300 -5.62 28.92 -10.13
CA LYS A 300 -5.05 30.24 -10.52
C LYS A 300 -4.25 30.95 -9.43
N SER A 301 -4.54 30.63 -8.16
CA SER A 301 -3.78 31.15 -7.01
C SER A 301 -3.97 30.24 -5.80
N ARG A 302 -3.16 30.44 -4.75
CA ARG A 302 -3.28 29.71 -3.47
C ARG A 302 -3.29 28.19 -3.63
N SER A 303 -2.42 27.70 -4.51
CA SER A 303 -2.31 26.29 -4.87
C SER A 303 -0.87 25.79 -4.81
N TYR A 304 0.05 26.63 -4.37
CA TYR A 304 1.47 26.27 -4.19
C TYR A 304 1.61 25.12 -3.21
N TYR A 305 2.56 24.24 -3.47
CA TYR A 305 2.97 23.18 -2.56
C TYR A 305 4.46 22.90 -2.64
N ALA A 306 5.03 22.45 -1.53
CA ALA A 306 6.38 21.92 -1.43
C ALA A 306 6.40 20.77 -0.44
N VAL A 307 6.92 19.64 -0.88
CA VAL A 307 7.05 18.41 -0.10
C VAL A 307 8.49 17.93 -0.18
N ASN A 308 9.08 17.61 0.95
CA ASN A 308 10.37 16.94 1.02
C ASN A 308 10.20 15.62 1.77
N ASP A 309 10.86 14.59 1.30
CA ASP A 309 10.90 13.27 1.91
C ASP A 309 12.32 12.72 1.90
N PHE A 310 12.73 12.17 3.01
CA PHE A 310 13.93 11.38 3.14
C PHE A 310 13.56 9.99 3.62
N THR A 311 14.06 8.95 2.96
CA THR A 311 13.86 7.54 3.35
C THR A 311 15.19 6.82 3.38
N GLY A 312 15.48 6.13 4.47
CA GLY A 312 16.64 5.26 4.66
C GLY A 312 16.24 3.86 5.11
N ASN A 313 16.92 2.86 4.59
CA ASN A 313 16.70 1.46 4.91
C ASN A 313 18.03 0.71 4.88
N VAL A 314 18.37 0.04 5.96
CA VAL A 314 19.58 -0.79 6.07
C VAL A 314 19.17 -2.14 6.63
N THR A 315 19.53 -3.20 5.93
CA THR A 315 19.37 -4.58 6.41
C THR A 315 20.73 -5.22 6.48
N THR A 316 21.10 -5.78 7.63
CA THR A 316 22.40 -6.43 7.83
C THR A 316 22.22 -7.79 8.48
N LYS A 317 22.99 -8.77 8.00
CA LYS A 317 23.10 -10.12 8.58
C LYS A 317 24.30 -10.19 9.50
N ILE A 318 24.12 -10.73 10.70
CA ILE A 318 25.19 -10.98 11.68
C ILE A 318 25.24 -12.49 11.91
N GLY A 319 26.21 -13.14 11.26
CA GLY A 319 26.23 -14.59 11.11
C GLY A 319 25.07 -15.08 10.26
N GLU A 320 24.82 -16.39 10.25
CA GLU A 320 23.84 -17.03 9.38
C GLU A 320 22.39 -16.89 9.88
N LYS A 321 22.21 -16.65 11.18
CA LYS A 321 20.90 -16.77 11.86
C LYS A 321 20.30 -15.46 12.32
N ASN A 322 20.98 -14.34 12.19
CA ASN A 322 20.50 -13.05 12.71
C ASN A 322 20.47 -12.01 11.61
N GLU A 323 19.34 -11.34 11.48
CA GLU A 323 19.16 -10.23 10.56
C GLU A 323 18.60 -9.03 11.32
N TRP A 324 19.21 -7.87 11.12
CA TRP A 324 18.76 -6.60 11.64
C TRP A 324 18.33 -5.70 10.48
N ARG A 325 17.23 -5.00 10.68
CA ARG A 325 16.78 -3.99 9.74
C ARG A 325 16.52 -2.68 10.48
N PHE A 326 17.00 -1.59 9.91
CA PHE A 326 16.81 -0.23 10.37
C PHE A 326 16.11 0.56 9.27
N PHE A 327 14.95 1.14 9.61
CA PHE A 327 14.17 1.98 8.72
C PHE A 327 14.03 3.37 9.33
N VAL A 328 14.15 4.40 8.51
CA VAL A 328 13.91 5.80 8.89
C VAL A 328 13.23 6.53 7.74
N ASN A 329 12.27 7.38 8.07
CA ASN A 329 11.62 8.27 7.12
C ASN A 329 11.37 9.63 7.77
N GLY A 330 11.71 10.70 7.06
CA GLY A 330 11.45 12.08 7.43
C GLY A 330 10.68 12.78 6.32
N PHE A 331 9.62 13.50 6.68
CA PHE A 331 8.72 14.17 5.74
C PHE A 331 8.39 15.58 6.21
N THR A 332 8.34 16.52 5.26
CA THR A 332 7.81 17.87 5.49
C THR A 332 6.91 18.28 4.33
N GLU A 333 5.81 18.95 4.64
CA GLU A 333 4.89 19.52 3.67
C GLU A 333 4.52 20.94 4.07
N TYR A 334 4.49 21.83 3.08
CA TYR A 334 3.75 23.06 3.08
C TYR A 334 2.85 23.08 1.85
N SER A 335 1.57 23.30 2.03
CA SER A 335 0.64 23.39 0.91
C SER A 335 -0.45 24.42 1.16
N GLU A 336 -0.68 25.29 0.19
CA GLU A 336 -1.82 26.19 0.20
C GLU A 336 -3.08 25.43 -0.15
N THR A 337 -4.21 25.81 0.47
CA THR A 337 -5.49 25.13 0.26
C THR A 337 -6.51 26.10 -0.34
N PRO A 338 -6.68 26.09 -1.68
CA PRO A 338 -7.49 27.09 -2.42
C PRO A 338 -8.98 27.03 -2.10
N GLY A 339 -9.42 25.99 -1.39
CA GLY A 339 -10.81 25.75 -0.99
C GLY A 339 -11.68 25.14 -2.08
N GLY A 340 -12.75 24.47 -1.67
CA GLY A 340 -13.78 23.95 -2.56
C GLY A 340 -14.69 25.06 -3.11
N LEU A 341 -15.38 24.82 -4.19
CA LEU A 341 -16.20 25.78 -4.92
C LEU A 341 -17.69 25.53 -4.67
N SER A 342 -18.48 26.60 -4.66
CA SER A 342 -19.92 26.49 -4.84
C SER A 342 -20.24 26.03 -6.26
N GLN A 343 -21.49 25.60 -6.54
CA GLN A 343 -21.88 25.19 -7.88
C GLN A 343 -21.68 26.33 -8.89
N ALA A 344 -22.12 27.54 -8.57
CA ALA A 344 -21.97 28.72 -9.45
C ALA A 344 -20.49 29.08 -9.70
N GLN A 345 -19.63 28.93 -8.69
CA GLN A 345 -18.19 29.15 -8.85
C GLN A 345 -17.53 28.10 -9.73
N TRP A 346 -17.92 26.82 -9.59
CA TRP A 346 -17.47 25.74 -10.47
C TRP A 346 -17.89 25.99 -11.94
N ASP A 347 -19.12 26.37 -12.15
CA ASP A 347 -19.67 26.61 -13.50
C ASP A 347 -18.98 27.80 -14.18
N ALA A 348 -18.64 28.84 -13.41
CA ALA A 348 -17.97 30.03 -13.92
C ALA A 348 -16.47 29.74 -14.20
N ASP A 349 -15.75 29.16 -13.28
CA ASP A 349 -14.31 28.91 -13.42
C ASP A 349 -13.83 27.86 -12.41
N PRO A 350 -13.61 26.60 -12.83
CA PRO A 350 -13.10 25.52 -11.93
C PRO A 350 -11.70 25.75 -11.36
N GLU A 351 -10.90 26.63 -11.95
CA GLU A 351 -9.53 26.91 -11.54
C GLU A 351 -9.41 28.08 -10.55
N GLN A 352 -10.50 28.76 -10.23
CA GLN A 352 -10.47 29.86 -9.28
C GLN A 352 -10.20 29.38 -7.85
N SER A 353 -9.61 30.26 -7.04
CA SER A 353 -9.39 30.06 -5.60
C SER A 353 -10.30 30.95 -4.79
N VAL A 354 -10.82 30.41 -3.69
CA VAL A 354 -11.82 31.12 -2.85
C VAL A 354 -11.33 31.36 -1.42
N ASN A 355 -10.23 30.74 -1.03
CA ASN A 355 -9.60 30.89 0.29
C ASN A 355 -8.23 31.56 0.15
N PRO A 356 -8.13 32.86 0.42
CA PRO A 356 -6.88 33.59 0.20
C PRO A 356 -5.80 33.32 1.24
N HIS A 357 -6.12 32.68 2.36
CA HIS A 357 -5.21 32.55 3.49
C HIS A 357 -4.99 31.09 3.96
N ASP A 358 -5.79 30.15 3.46
CA ASP A 358 -5.77 28.77 3.94
C ASP A 358 -4.48 28.04 3.53
N PHE A 359 -3.93 27.28 4.47
CA PHE A 359 -2.75 26.45 4.23
C PHE A 359 -2.68 25.29 5.21
N PHE A 360 -1.88 24.31 4.83
CA PHE A 360 -1.56 23.13 5.61
C PHE A 360 -0.05 22.98 5.73
N GLU A 361 0.42 22.72 6.93
CA GLU A 361 1.80 22.36 7.25
C GLU A 361 1.84 21.01 7.93
N ALA A 362 2.75 20.12 7.52
CA ALA A 362 2.98 18.88 8.21
C ALA A 362 4.47 18.53 8.28
N ARG A 363 4.83 17.86 9.38
CA ARG A 363 6.15 17.26 9.58
C ARG A 363 5.94 15.87 10.16
N ARG A 364 6.59 14.88 9.56
CA ARG A 364 6.54 13.51 10.04
C ARG A 364 7.94 12.96 10.17
N PHE A 365 8.17 12.23 11.24
CA PHE A 365 9.33 11.39 11.42
C PHE A 365 8.85 9.99 11.77
N SER A 366 9.47 8.96 11.20
CA SER A 366 9.13 7.56 11.49
C SER A 366 10.38 6.71 11.47
N THR A 367 10.46 5.76 12.36
CA THR A 367 11.56 4.81 12.44
C THR A 367 11.07 3.43 12.84
N ALA A 368 11.80 2.39 12.42
CA ALA A 368 11.58 1.03 12.89
C ALA A 368 12.92 0.29 12.99
N ILE A 369 13.02 -0.55 14.00
CA ILE A 369 14.11 -1.50 14.19
C ILE A 369 13.50 -2.88 14.24
N SER A 370 13.92 -3.76 13.33
CA SER A 370 13.46 -5.13 13.27
C SER A 370 14.64 -6.08 13.47
N TYR A 371 14.42 -7.10 14.27
CA TYR A 371 15.35 -8.19 14.49
C TYR A 371 14.68 -9.50 14.09
N LYS A 372 15.28 -10.21 13.14
CA LYS A 372 14.87 -11.57 12.75
C LYS A 372 15.91 -12.58 13.23
N ARG A 373 15.44 -13.58 13.97
CA ARG A 373 16.20 -14.74 14.40
C ARG A 373 15.73 -15.96 13.62
N LEU A 374 16.63 -16.62 12.93
CA LEU A 374 16.43 -17.96 12.38
C LEU A 374 16.86 -18.98 13.44
N PHE A 375 15.95 -19.78 13.94
CA PHE A 375 16.28 -20.89 14.82
C PHE A 375 16.88 -22.04 14.01
N ASP A 376 16.23 -22.33 12.88
CA ASP A 376 16.63 -23.27 11.83
C ASP A 376 16.07 -22.78 10.47
N GLU A 377 16.14 -23.62 9.42
CA GLU A 377 15.67 -23.29 8.07
C GLU A 377 14.15 -23.06 7.98
N ASN A 378 13.41 -23.62 8.92
CA ASN A 378 11.95 -23.67 8.92
C ASN A 378 11.30 -22.79 10.00
N ASN A 379 12.08 -22.27 10.96
CA ASN A 379 11.58 -21.56 12.12
C ASN A 379 12.25 -20.20 12.26
N SER A 380 11.48 -19.14 12.37
CA SER A 380 12.00 -17.80 12.61
C SER A 380 11.11 -16.98 13.55
N LEU A 381 11.73 -16.05 14.25
CA LEU A 381 11.04 -15.02 15.04
C LEU A 381 11.49 -13.65 14.56
N THR A 382 10.54 -12.81 14.17
CA THR A 382 10.79 -11.43 13.80
C THR A 382 10.15 -10.53 14.84
N THR A 383 10.93 -9.72 15.54
CA THR A 383 10.44 -8.71 16.48
C THR A 383 10.81 -7.32 15.97
N SER A 384 9.85 -6.41 15.96
CA SER A 384 10.06 -5.04 15.49
C SER A 384 9.46 -4.04 16.45
N ILE A 385 10.23 -2.98 16.71
CA ILE A 385 9.75 -1.78 17.41
C ILE A 385 9.69 -0.67 16.38
N TYR A 386 8.58 0.04 16.32
CA TYR A 386 8.42 1.18 15.42
C TYR A 386 7.85 2.38 16.17
N GLY A 387 8.20 3.57 15.71
CA GLY A 387 7.66 4.81 16.21
C GLY A 387 7.46 5.83 15.12
N SER A 388 6.49 6.70 15.29
CA SER A 388 6.31 7.86 14.44
C SER A 388 5.86 9.08 15.22
N TYR A 389 6.15 10.24 14.68
CA TYR A 389 5.65 11.51 15.17
C TYR A 389 5.12 12.30 13.97
N LEU A 390 3.84 12.64 13.99
CA LEU A 390 3.21 13.51 13.01
C LEU A 390 2.78 14.80 13.70
N LYS A 391 3.31 15.93 13.26
CA LYS A 391 2.77 17.24 13.56
C LYS A 391 2.07 17.78 12.33
N ARG A 392 0.81 18.23 12.48
CA ARG A 392 0.08 18.87 11.40
C ARG A 392 -0.70 20.08 11.87
N ASP A 393 -0.56 21.15 11.15
CA ASP A 393 -1.19 22.43 11.41
C ASP A 393 -2.04 22.81 10.20
N TRP A 394 -3.33 22.88 10.35
CA TRP A 394 -4.22 23.32 9.29
C TRP A 394 -4.93 24.60 9.67
N TRP A 395 -4.67 25.64 8.91
CA TRP A 395 -5.27 26.95 9.07
C TRP A 395 -6.28 27.23 7.97
N LEU A 396 -7.51 27.61 8.34
CA LEU A 396 -8.68 27.61 7.46
C LEU A 396 -9.60 28.78 7.74
N ASP A 397 -10.19 29.35 6.71
CA ASP A 397 -11.39 30.21 6.79
C ASP A 397 -12.59 29.32 7.20
N ASN A 398 -13.26 29.65 8.29
CA ASN A 398 -14.45 28.95 8.73
C ASN A 398 -15.67 29.13 7.82
N ARG A 399 -15.54 29.94 6.76
CA ARG A 399 -16.57 30.20 5.73
C ARG A 399 -17.95 30.51 6.27
N ASN A 400 -18.04 31.18 7.41
CA ASN A 400 -19.32 31.66 7.90
C ASN A 400 -19.98 32.58 6.86
N THR A 401 -21.27 32.37 6.60
CA THR A 401 -22.03 33.13 5.62
C THR A 401 -22.12 34.61 5.97
N THR A 402 -22.02 34.95 7.26
CA THR A 402 -21.95 36.34 7.74
C THR A 402 -20.50 36.79 7.80
N PRO A 403 -20.05 37.75 6.99
CA PRO A 403 -18.65 38.20 6.95
C PRO A 403 -18.07 38.58 8.32
N ALA A 404 -18.85 39.23 9.17
CA ALA A 404 -18.44 39.60 10.52
C ALA A 404 -18.20 38.40 11.47
N LYS A 405 -18.70 37.22 11.12
CA LYS A 405 -18.49 35.97 11.85
C LYS A 405 -17.40 35.08 11.23
N ARG A 406 -16.81 35.50 10.09
CA ARG A 406 -15.68 34.79 9.50
C ARG A 406 -14.48 34.85 10.45
N LYS A 407 -13.88 33.71 10.67
CA LYS A 407 -12.68 33.55 11.50
C LYS A 407 -11.67 32.66 10.78
N PHE A 408 -10.41 32.94 11.04
CA PHE A 408 -9.33 32.06 10.65
C PHE A 408 -9.16 31.04 11.79
N ILE A 409 -9.46 29.79 11.54
CA ILE A 409 -9.42 28.74 12.55
C ILE A 409 -8.27 27.78 12.27
N ALA A 410 -7.67 27.27 13.33
CA ALA A 410 -6.66 26.24 13.25
C ALA A 410 -7.12 24.95 13.90
N ALA A 411 -6.75 23.82 13.27
CA ALA A 411 -6.72 22.50 13.87
C ALA A 411 -5.26 22.06 13.94
N LEU A 412 -4.66 22.18 15.12
CA LEU A 412 -3.25 21.86 15.36
C LEU A 412 -3.20 20.51 16.04
N ARG A 413 -2.42 19.56 15.51
CA ARG A 413 -2.29 18.22 16.08
C ARG A 413 -0.85 17.76 16.10
N ASP A 414 -0.48 17.22 17.26
CA ASP A 414 0.75 16.48 17.50
C ASP A 414 0.39 15.04 17.82
N ILE A 415 0.91 14.09 17.05
CA ILE A 415 0.52 12.67 17.14
C ILE A 415 1.78 11.79 17.22
N PRO A 416 2.38 11.59 18.40
CA PRO A 416 3.33 10.53 18.62
C PRO A 416 2.63 9.17 18.64
N SER A 417 3.27 8.19 18.01
CA SER A 417 2.83 6.79 17.94
C SER A 417 3.99 5.87 18.26
N LEU A 418 3.73 4.79 18.96
CA LEU A 418 4.71 3.74 19.27
C LEU A 418 4.08 2.38 19.14
N GLY A 419 4.80 1.41 18.61
CA GLY A 419 4.32 0.05 18.54
C GLY A 419 5.43 -0.99 18.53
N LEU A 420 5.02 -2.20 18.86
CA LEU A 420 5.83 -3.41 18.80
C LEU A 420 4.99 -4.49 18.15
N PHE A 421 5.60 -5.28 17.29
CA PHE A 421 5.04 -6.56 16.87
C PHE A 421 6.11 -7.65 16.95
N SER A 422 5.67 -8.87 17.20
CA SER A 422 6.54 -10.05 17.20
C SER A 422 5.82 -11.19 16.52
N ASP A 423 6.45 -11.75 15.48
CA ASP A 423 5.92 -12.79 14.60
C ASP A 423 6.79 -14.03 14.67
N TYR A 424 6.20 -15.15 15.00
CA TYR A 424 6.78 -16.47 14.87
C TYR A 424 6.28 -17.12 13.59
N GLU A 425 7.22 -17.48 12.72
CA GLU A 425 6.97 -18.20 11.46
C GLU A 425 7.51 -19.62 11.59
N ARG A 426 6.71 -20.58 11.16
CA ARG A 426 7.11 -21.98 11.12
C ARG A 426 6.64 -22.67 9.86
N THR A 427 7.55 -23.32 9.14
CA THR A 427 7.22 -24.26 8.06
C THR A 427 7.49 -25.67 8.57
N ASN A 428 6.53 -26.57 8.52
CA ASN A 428 6.69 -27.96 8.93
C ASN A 428 5.85 -28.89 8.05
N THR A 429 5.98 -30.18 8.29
CA THR A 429 5.13 -31.19 7.64
C THR A 429 4.09 -31.64 8.64
N LEU A 430 2.81 -31.47 8.30
CA LEU A 430 1.68 -31.94 9.08
C LEU A 430 0.91 -32.96 8.23
N PHE A 431 0.70 -34.18 8.76
CA PHE A 431 0.09 -35.31 8.02
C PHE A 431 0.75 -35.61 6.67
N GLY A 432 2.09 -35.43 6.56
CA GLY A 432 2.85 -35.65 5.35
C GLY A 432 2.75 -34.55 4.29
N LYS A 433 2.13 -33.40 4.62
CA LYS A 433 1.98 -32.23 3.75
C LYS A 433 2.56 -30.97 4.37
N GLU A 434 2.96 -30.05 3.52
CA GLU A 434 3.50 -28.74 3.94
C GLU A 434 2.46 -27.97 4.74
N ASN A 435 2.92 -27.37 5.83
CA ASN A 435 2.14 -26.47 6.68
C ASN A 435 3.00 -25.25 7.02
N LYS A 436 2.44 -24.05 6.86
CA LYS A 436 3.09 -22.78 7.19
C LYS A 436 2.26 -22.01 8.20
N LEU A 437 2.78 -21.91 9.41
CA LEU A 437 2.15 -21.19 10.52
C LEU A 437 2.81 -19.82 10.72
N LEU A 438 2.00 -18.80 10.89
CA LEU A 438 2.37 -17.47 11.39
C LEU A 438 1.54 -17.19 12.64
N ALA A 439 2.18 -16.93 13.77
CA ALA A 439 1.53 -16.49 15.00
C ALA A 439 2.21 -15.22 15.50
N GLY A 440 1.43 -14.23 15.91
CA GLY A 440 2.01 -12.95 16.29
C GLY A 440 1.20 -12.17 17.31
N ILE A 441 1.89 -11.20 17.91
CA ILE A 441 1.31 -10.19 18.79
C ILE A 441 1.67 -8.80 18.29
N ARG A 442 0.78 -7.83 18.54
CA ARG A 442 1.03 -6.42 18.30
C ARG A 442 0.59 -5.60 19.50
N LEU A 443 1.44 -4.69 19.91
CA LEU A 443 1.13 -3.62 20.87
C LEU A 443 1.28 -2.29 20.13
N HIS A 444 0.33 -1.39 20.31
CA HIS A 444 0.36 -0.09 19.65
C HIS A 444 -0.28 0.99 20.52
N THR A 445 0.25 2.19 20.45
CA THR A 445 -0.34 3.36 21.09
C THR A 445 -0.19 4.60 20.21
N ASP A 446 -1.27 5.36 20.10
CA ASP A 446 -1.30 6.72 19.54
C ASP A 446 -1.66 7.70 20.65
N ILE A 447 -1.00 8.85 20.71
CA ILE A 447 -1.39 9.96 21.57
C ILE A 447 -1.63 11.18 20.68
N THR A 448 -2.85 11.69 20.62
CA THR A 448 -3.19 12.86 19.82
C THR A 448 -3.41 14.08 20.74
N HIS A 449 -2.50 15.02 20.71
CA HIS A 449 -2.73 16.34 21.27
C HIS A 449 -3.39 17.23 20.22
N GLU A 450 -4.61 17.67 20.48
CA GLU A 450 -5.39 18.52 19.59
C GLU A 450 -5.66 19.88 20.22
N VAL A 451 -5.23 20.95 19.54
CA VAL A 451 -5.52 22.33 19.93
C VAL A 451 -6.28 23.02 18.80
N SER A 452 -7.44 23.56 19.10
CA SER A 452 -8.18 24.42 18.17
C SER A 452 -7.99 25.88 18.55
N VAL A 453 -7.69 26.71 17.55
CA VAL A 453 -7.50 28.15 17.72
C VAL A 453 -8.47 28.90 16.82
N ALA A 454 -9.14 29.92 17.35
CA ALA A 454 -9.90 30.88 16.57
C ALA A 454 -9.11 32.18 16.47
N GLY A 455 -8.59 32.48 15.27
CA GLY A 455 -7.81 33.69 15.01
C GLY A 455 -8.65 34.94 15.07
N ASP A 456 -8.06 36.03 15.53
CA ASP A 456 -8.75 37.32 15.67
C ASP A 456 -8.98 37.99 14.30
N LYS A 457 -8.13 37.70 13.32
CA LYS A 457 -8.21 38.25 11.95
C LYS A 457 -7.86 37.15 10.94
N MET A 458 -8.43 37.31 9.74
CA MET A 458 -8.07 36.44 8.60
C MET A 458 -6.57 36.53 8.27
N GLY A 459 -5.95 35.35 8.06
CA GLY A 459 -4.52 35.24 7.73
C GLY A 459 -3.55 35.40 8.91
N VAL A 460 -4.03 35.66 10.13
CA VAL A 460 -3.18 35.80 11.32
C VAL A 460 -3.21 34.52 12.13
N LYS A 461 -2.02 33.94 12.39
CA LYS A 461 -1.83 32.70 13.15
C LYS A 461 -1.99 32.88 14.70
N GLU A 462 -2.50 34.00 15.16
CA GLU A 462 -2.73 34.31 16.57
C GLU A 462 -4.22 34.38 16.86
N GLY A 463 -4.61 33.95 18.06
CA GLY A 463 -6.01 33.96 18.44
C GLY A 463 -6.29 33.20 19.73
N LYS A 464 -7.57 33.08 20.04
CA LYS A 464 -8.03 32.41 21.26
C LYS A 464 -8.08 30.89 21.06
N THR A 465 -7.49 30.14 22.00
CA THR A 465 -7.70 28.69 22.08
C THR A 465 -9.17 28.39 22.38
N THR A 466 -9.79 27.55 21.57
CA THR A 466 -11.22 27.18 21.67
C THR A 466 -11.43 25.73 22.06
N ALA A 467 -10.43 24.85 21.90
CA ALA A 467 -10.40 23.49 22.41
C ALA A 467 -8.95 23.06 22.66
N ASN A 468 -8.76 22.22 23.66
CA ASN A 468 -7.47 21.62 23.98
C ASN A 468 -7.71 20.25 24.62
N SER A 469 -7.24 19.18 23.97
CA SER A 469 -7.42 17.82 24.47
C SER A 469 -6.23 16.92 24.17
N ALA A 470 -6.05 15.91 25.01
CA ALA A 470 -5.19 14.77 24.71
C ALA A 470 -6.05 13.49 24.59
N ASN A 471 -5.87 12.77 23.51
CA ASN A 471 -6.57 11.54 23.23
C ASN A 471 -5.55 10.41 23.11
N THR A 472 -5.63 9.39 23.96
CA THR A 472 -4.72 8.24 23.97
C THR A 472 -5.46 6.99 23.54
N VAL A 473 -4.90 6.26 22.61
CA VAL A 473 -5.38 4.93 22.19
C VAL A 473 -4.31 3.91 22.50
N ALA A 474 -4.68 2.85 23.22
CA ALA A 474 -3.80 1.71 23.49
C ALA A 474 -4.43 0.43 22.91
N VAL A 475 -3.65 -0.31 22.14
CA VAL A 475 -4.10 -1.48 21.36
C VAL A 475 -3.26 -2.70 21.71
N VAL A 476 -3.92 -3.82 21.95
CA VAL A 476 -3.32 -5.14 22.13
C VAL A 476 -3.97 -6.10 21.13
N GLU A 477 -3.17 -6.76 20.32
CA GLU A 477 -3.66 -7.71 19.33
C GLU A 477 -2.86 -9.01 19.38
N GLY A 478 -3.58 -10.13 19.25
CA GLY A 478 -3.00 -11.45 19.02
C GLY A 478 -3.59 -12.07 17.74
N TYR A 479 -2.79 -12.72 16.92
CA TYR A 479 -3.23 -13.32 15.67
C TYR A 479 -2.50 -14.61 15.33
N VAL A 480 -3.21 -15.48 14.63
CA VAL A 480 -2.67 -16.71 14.05
C VAL A 480 -3.18 -16.83 12.63
N PHE A 481 -2.31 -17.18 11.74
CA PHE A 481 -2.60 -17.53 10.35
C PHE A 481 -1.90 -18.84 10.02
N ASP A 482 -2.58 -19.72 9.32
CA ASP A 482 -2.03 -20.99 8.89
C ASP A 482 -2.26 -21.21 7.39
N GLU A 483 -1.34 -21.88 6.73
CA GLU A 483 -1.48 -22.44 5.41
C GLU A 483 -1.25 -23.93 5.48
N PHE A 484 -2.34 -24.67 5.39
CA PHE A 484 -2.31 -26.11 5.47
C PHE A 484 -2.58 -26.72 4.11
N HIS A 485 -1.60 -27.43 3.55
CA HIS A 485 -1.73 -28.17 2.30
C HIS A 485 -2.41 -29.51 2.55
N ILE A 486 -3.65 -29.66 2.07
CA ILE A 486 -4.37 -30.93 2.11
C ILE A 486 -3.85 -31.86 1.02
N THR A 487 -3.56 -31.29 -0.16
CA THR A 487 -2.89 -31.95 -1.29
C THR A 487 -1.90 -30.97 -1.92
N ASP A 488 -1.09 -31.40 -2.88
CA ASP A 488 -0.17 -30.51 -3.62
C ASP A 488 -0.92 -29.47 -4.47
N LYS A 489 -2.23 -29.64 -4.66
CA LYS A 489 -3.11 -28.75 -5.44
C LYS A 489 -4.15 -28.00 -4.62
N PHE A 490 -4.40 -28.44 -3.39
CA PHE A 490 -5.44 -27.87 -2.54
C PHE A 490 -4.89 -27.52 -1.16
N TYR A 491 -5.05 -26.28 -0.76
CA TYR A 491 -4.71 -25.81 0.58
C TYR A 491 -5.79 -24.91 1.16
N VAL A 492 -5.78 -24.80 2.48
CA VAL A 492 -6.70 -23.99 3.28
C VAL A 492 -5.91 -23.00 4.11
N ASN A 493 -6.46 -21.80 4.27
CA ASN A 493 -5.84 -20.70 5.02
C ASN A 493 -6.81 -20.20 6.11
N PRO A 494 -6.88 -20.84 7.28
CA PRO A 494 -7.56 -20.27 8.44
C PRO A 494 -6.75 -19.15 9.05
N ALA A 495 -7.42 -18.11 9.53
CA ALA A 495 -6.80 -17.06 10.32
C ALA A 495 -7.73 -16.58 11.43
N LEU A 496 -7.15 -16.22 12.57
CA LEU A 496 -7.83 -15.69 13.74
C LEU A 496 -7.08 -14.45 14.23
N ARG A 497 -7.84 -13.46 14.71
CA ARG A 497 -7.29 -12.29 15.41
C ARG A 497 -8.23 -11.87 16.53
N TYR A 498 -7.65 -11.53 17.65
CA TYR A 498 -8.32 -10.79 18.73
C TYR A 498 -7.66 -9.43 18.89
N THR A 499 -8.47 -8.39 18.98
CA THR A 499 -8.02 -7.00 19.17
C THR A 499 -8.76 -6.43 20.35
N PHE A 500 -8.02 -5.84 21.28
CA PHE A 500 -8.55 -5.02 22.39
C PHE A 500 -8.01 -3.61 22.25
N VAL A 501 -8.88 -2.62 22.39
CA VAL A 501 -8.55 -1.19 22.29
C VAL A 501 -9.10 -0.46 23.50
N ASN A 502 -8.24 0.32 24.14
CA ASN A 502 -8.63 1.25 25.19
C ASN A 502 -8.49 2.69 24.69
N TYR A 503 -9.48 3.51 24.95
CA TYR A 503 -9.53 4.91 24.58
C TYR A 503 -9.60 5.76 25.84
N ASP A 504 -8.67 6.72 25.96
CA ASP A 504 -8.65 7.74 27.01
C ASP A 504 -8.70 9.12 26.36
N LYS A 505 -9.64 9.96 26.80
CA LYS A 505 -9.75 11.35 26.37
C LYS A 505 -9.65 12.27 27.55
N GLU A 506 -8.72 13.19 27.52
CA GLU A 506 -8.56 14.26 28.52
C GLU A 506 -8.83 15.59 27.83
N ASP A 507 -9.95 16.22 28.19
CA ASP A 507 -10.35 17.55 27.74
C ASP A 507 -9.88 18.60 28.76
N TYR A 508 -8.77 19.26 28.45
CA TYR A 508 -8.18 20.29 29.32
C TYR A 508 -9.02 21.56 29.38
N PHE A 509 -9.90 21.78 28.39
CA PHE A 509 -10.75 22.95 28.32
C PHE A 509 -11.97 22.80 29.21
N ALA A 510 -12.57 21.61 29.17
CA ALA A 510 -13.71 21.26 30.02
C ALA A 510 -13.30 20.69 31.40
N ASN A 511 -12.02 20.43 31.63
CA ASN A 511 -11.48 19.71 32.79
C ASN A 511 -12.19 18.35 32.98
N LYS A 512 -12.38 17.61 31.91
CA LYS A 512 -13.11 16.35 31.88
C LYS A 512 -12.18 15.23 31.39
N TRP A 513 -12.34 14.04 31.98
CA TRP A 513 -11.70 12.83 31.54
C TRP A 513 -12.75 11.76 31.24
N ASP A 514 -12.64 11.12 30.08
CA ASP A 514 -13.50 10.03 29.63
C ASP A 514 -12.64 8.82 29.22
N ASN A 515 -13.12 7.62 29.50
CA ASN A 515 -12.49 6.36 29.11
C ASN A 515 -13.54 5.40 28.58
N THR A 516 -13.21 4.70 27.52
CA THR A 516 -14.00 3.56 26.99
C THR A 516 -13.07 2.51 26.40
N ASN A 517 -13.58 1.32 26.18
CA ASN A 517 -12.84 0.24 25.53
C ASN A 517 -13.73 -0.54 24.57
N GLU A 518 -13.10 -1.15 23.58
CA GLU A 518 -13.73 -1.96 22.56
C GLU A 518 -12.90 -3.20 22.29
N ASP A 519 -13.53 -4.30 21.91
CA ASP A 519 -12.82 -5.48 21.44
C ASP A 519 -13.46 -6.10 20.18
N ALA A 520 -12.70 -6.87 19.45
CA ALA A 520 -13.19 -7.59 18.30
C ALA A 520 -12.48 -8.94 18.14
N PHE A 521 -13.26 -9.97 17.84
CA PHE A 521 -12.77 -11.28 17.41
C PHE A 521 -13.03 -11.47 15.92
N ILE A 522 -11.97 -11.65 15.17
CA ILE A 522 -11.95 -11.70 13.70
C ILE A 522 -11.44 -13.05 13.25
N TYR A 523 -12.07 -13.57 12.22
CA TYR A 523 -11.67 -14.84 11.62
C TYR A 523 -11.82 -14.81 10.11
N SER A 524 -11.00 -15.60 9.44
CA SER A 524 -11.10 -15.80 8.00
C SER A 524 -10.74 -17.24 7.62
N LEU A 525 -11.23 -17.64 6.47
CA LEU A 525 -10.93 -18.93 5.84
C LEU A 525 -10.73 -18.71 4.35
N GLY A 526 -9.57 -19.06 3.85
CA GLY A 526 -9.27 -19.12 2.43
C GLY A 526 -9.19 -20.58 1.98
N LEU A 527 -9.75 -20.87 0.82
CA LEU A 527 -9.64 -22.15 0.11
C LEU A 527 -8.99 -21.87 -1.24
N PHE A 528 -7.96 -22.59 -1.59
CA PHE A 528 -7.28 -22.44 -2.87
C PHE A 528 -7.15 -23.79 -3.56
N TYR A 529 -7.43 -23.79 -4.86
CA TYR A 529 -7.30 -24.98 -5.69
C TYR A 529 -6.56 -24.68 -6.99
N LYS A 530 -5.48 -25.42 -7.24
CA LYS A 530 -4.68 -25.39 -8.45
C LYS A 530 -5.12 -26.52 -9.38
N PHE A 531 -5.91 -26.20 -10.39
CA PHE A 531 -6.36 -27.19 -11.38
C PHE A 531 -5.17 -27.64 -12.25
N SER A 532 -4.39 -26.68 -12.73
CA SER A 532 -3.14 -26.86 -13.48
C SER A 532 -2.17 -25.71 -13.17
N GLU A 533 -1.02 -25.65 -13.85
CA GLU A 533 -0.09 -24.49 -13.75
C GLU A 533 -0.75 -23.19 -14.25
N ASP A 534 -1.73 -23.30 -15.16
CA ASP A 534 -2.34 -22.15 -15.83
C ASP A 534 -3.72 -21.78 -15.26
N TYR A 535 -4.33 -22.63 -14.44
CA TYR A 535 -5.69 -22.41 -13.92
C TYR A 535 -5.73 -22.60 -12.41
N ARG A 536 -6.10 -21.55 -11.69
CA ARG A 536 -6.23 -21.52 -10.24
C ARG A 536 -7.53 -20.83 -9.83
N ALA A 537 -8.16 -21.35 -8.80
CA ALA A 537 -9.33 -20.71 -8.18
C ALA A 537 -9.18 -20.63 -6.67
N TYR A 538 -9.84 -19.67 -6.09
CA TYR A 538 -9.91 -19.51 -4.64
C TYR A 538 -11.31 -19.09 -4.21
N LEU A 539 -11.67 -19.45 -2.99
CA LEU A 539 -12.86 -19.00 -2.29
C LEU A 539 -12.42 -18.49 -0.92
N THR A 540 -12.84 -17.29 -0.55
CA THR A 540 -12.53 -16.74 0.77
C THR A 540 -13.80 -16.29 1.49
N TYR A 541 -13.78 -16.49 2.80
CA TYR A 541 -14.65 -15.85 3.74
C TYR A 541 -13.83 -15.11 4.77
N SER A 542 -14.19 -13.86 5.09
CA SER A 542 -13.54 -13.12 6.17
C SER A 542 -14.52 -12.20 6.89
N LYS A 543 -14.36 -12.09 8.20
CA LYS A 543 -14.99 -11.05 8.99
C LYS A 543 -14.08 -9.82 9.01
N GLY A 544 -14.55 -8.71 8.44
CA GLY A 544 -13.88 -7.41 8.50
C GLY A 544 -14.34 -6.62 9.69
N TYR A 545 -13.50 -5.69 10.18
CA TYR A 545 -13.89 -4.78 11.24
C TYR A 545 -13.13 -3.46 11.14
N LYS A 546 -13.73 -2.44 11.73
CA LYS A 546 -13.10 -1.14 11.92
C LYS A 546 -13.53 -0.58 13.28
N MET A 547 -12.57 -0.38 14.16
CA MET A 547 -12.80 0.28 15.45
C MET A 547 -13.19 1.74 15.24
N PRO A 548 -14.06 2.32 16.07
CA PRO A 548 -14.33 3.75 16.07
C PRO A 548 -13.02 4.54 16.22
N GLN A 549 -12.87 5.62 15.48
CA GLN A 549 -11.76 6.54 15.74
C GLN A 549 -12.04 7.30 17.05
N ILE A 550 -11.01 7.58 17.83
CA ILE A 550 -11.15 8.19 19.17
C ILE A 550 -12.00 9.46 19.17
N ARG A 551 -11.96 10.25 18.11
CA ARG A 551 -12.79 11.47 18.00
C ARG A 551 -14.28 11.20 18.04
N ILE A 552 -14.72 10.09 17.42
CA ILE A 552 -16.15 9.73 17.36
C ILE A 552 -16.55 8.81 18.52
N ALA A 553 -15.61 8.08 19.12
CA ALA A 553 -15.89 7.19 20.25
C ALA A 553 -16.53 7.93 21.44
N PHE A 554 -16.28 9.22 21.58
CA PHE A 554 -16.82 10.07 22.65
C PHE A 554 -17.86 11.11 22.18
N GLU A 555 -18.27 11.10 20.91
CA GLU A 555 -19.30 12.03 20.39
C GLU A 555 -20.74 11.58 20.70
N THR A 556 -20.93 10.36 21.18
CA THR A 556 -22.25 9.79 21.49
C THR A 556 -22.49 9.66 22.96
N ASN A 557 -23.78 9.66 23.36
CA ASN A 557 -24.21 9.34 24.74
C ASN A 557 -24.23 7.81 25.01
N GLY A 558 -23.75 7.01 24.09
CA GLY A 558 -23.68 5.56 24.15
C GLY A 558 -22.42 5.03 23.50
N ASP A 559 -22.06 3.82 23.81
CA ASP A 559 -20.91 3.14 23.25
C ASP A 559 -21.15 2.87 21.75
N LEU A 560 -20.17 3.20 20.92
CA LEU A 560 -20.15 2.84 19.51
C LEU A 560 -19.38 1.55 19.35
N ASP A 561 -20.04 0.50 18.94
CA ASP A 561 -19.40 -0.77 18.57
C ASP A 561 -18.53 -0.62 17.31
N ALA A 562 -17.61 -1.56 17.12
CA ALA A 562 -16.85 -1.66 15.90
C ALA A 562 -17.76 -1.88 14.68
N GLU A 563 -17.52 -1.15 13.58
CA GLU A 563 -18.12 -1.47 12.28
C GLU A 563 -17.63 -2.86 11.85
N THR A 564 -18.53 -3.73 11.39
CA THR A 564 -18.18 -5.09 10.94
C THR A 564 -18.67 -5.37 9.54
N SER A 565 -18.04 -6.35 8.88
CA SER A 565 -18.51 -6.86 7.58
C SER A 565 -18.28 -8.36 7.48
N ASN A 566 -19.18 -9.05 6.77
CA ASN A 566 -18.96 -10.42 6.30
C ASN A 566 -18.59 -10.34 4.81
N ASN A 567 -17.40 -10.80 4.47
CA ASN A 567 -16.85 -10.70 3.13
C ASN A 567 -16.75 -12.09 2.51
N TYR A 568 -17.34 -12.27 1.34
CA TYR A 568 -17.27 -13.49 0.54
C TYR A 568 -16.64 -13.15 -0.79
N GLU A 569 -15.69 -13.94 -1.24
CA GLU A 569 -15.02 -13.73 -2.51
C GLU A 569 -14.71 -15.05 -3.20
N LEU A 570 -15.03 -15.13 -4.48
CA LEU A 570 -14.67 -16.22 -5.40
C LEU A 570 -13.80 -15.62 -6.51
N GLY A 571 -12.62 -16.20 -6.73
CA GLY A 571 -11.72 -15.73 -7.78
C GLY A 571 -11.16 -16.85 -8.64
N LEU A 572 -10.81 -16.46 -9.87
CA LEU A 572 -10.17 -17.31 -10.88
C LEU A 572 -8.97 -16.54 -11.45
N ARG A 573 -7.81 -17.19 -11.49
CA ARG A 573 -6.61 -16.72 -12.19
C ARG A 573 -6.22 -17.71 -13.26
N THR A 574 -5.96 -17.22 -14.46
CA THR A 574 -5.60 -18.08 -15.57
C THR A 574 -4.63 -17.42 -16.53
N THR A 575 -3.68 -18.22 -16.99
CA THR A 575 -2.74 -17.91 -18.08
C THR A 575 -2.86 -19.00 -19.15
N PRO A 576 -4.03 -19.07 -19.84
CA PRO A 576 -4.36 -20.21 -20.70
C PRO A 576 -3.42 -20.37 -21.89
N THR A 577 -2.67 -19.32 -22.21
CA THR A 577 -1.64 -19.26 -23.25
C THR A 577 -0.59 -18.24 -22.83
N ASP A 578 0.61 -18.29 -23.40
CA ASP A 578 1.71 -17.36 -23.16
C ASP A 578 1.38 -15.90 -23.51
N TRP A 579 0.32 -15.67 -24.30
CA TRP A 579 -0.09 -14.34 -24.76
C TRP A 579 -1.33 -13.79 -24.05
N LEU A 580 -1.93 -14.52 -23.08
CA LEU A 580 -3.16 -14.11 -22.40
C LEU A 580 -3.09 -14.37 -20.90
N GLU A 581 -3.30 -13.32 -20.11
CA GLU A 581 -3.47 -13.36 -18.66
C GLU A 581 -4.85 -12.83 -18.30
N VAL A 582 -5.57 -13.50 -17.40
CA VAL A 582 -6.89 -13.06 -16.92
C VAL A 582 -7.04 -13.36 -15.43
N GLU A 583 -7.52 -12.38 -14.68
CA GLU A 583 -7.98 -12.53 -13.31
C GLU A 583 -9.43 -12.04 -13.21
N LEU A 584 -10.28 -12.84 -12.58
CA LEU A 584 -11.70 -12.55 -12.29
C LEU A 584 -11.95 -12.73 -10.80
N ALA A 585 -12.70 -11.82 -10.19
CA ALA A 585 -13.16 -11.96 -8.81
C ALA A 585 -14.61 -11.49 -8.69
N ALA A 586 -15.45 -12.30 -8.04
CA ALA A 586 -16.78 -11.91 -7.63
C ALA A 586 -16.83 -11.81 -6.11
N TYR A 587 -17.48 -10.77 -5.57
CA TYR A 587 -17.48 -10.52 -4.14
C TYR A 587 -18.82 -10.02 -3.62
N ILE A 588 -19.05 -10.29 -2.33
CA ILE A 588 -20.14 -9.73 -1.52
C ILE A 588 -19.52 -9.25 -0.21
N LEU A 589 -19.76 -7.99 0.16
CA LEU A 589 -19.39 -7.40 1.45
C LEU A 589 -20.70 -6.96 2.13
N ASP A 590 -21.08 -7.64 3.19
CA ASP A 590 -22.28 -7.36 3.97
C ASP A 590 -21.87 -6.65 5.27
N PHE A 591 -22.12 -5.34 5.31
CA PHE A 591 -21.75 -4.46 6.42
C PHE A 591 -22.85 -4.42 7.48
N ASP A 592 -22.44 -4.56 8.72
CA ASP A 592 -23.26 -4.39 9.93
C ASP A 592 -22.61 -3.38 10.88
N HIS A 593 -23.40 -2.79 11.77
CA HIS A 593 -22.95 -1.77 12.73
C HIS A 593 -22.24 -0.57 12.09
N LYS A 594 -22.57 -0.23 10.84
CA LYS A 594 -21.94 0.90 10.16
C LYS A 594 -22.28 2.20 10.88
N ILE A 595 -21.25 2.99 11.20
CA ILE A 595 -21.40 4.28 11.86
C ILE A 595 -21.85 5.33 10.84
N PHE A 596 -22.94 6.03 11.11
CA PHE A 596 -23.48 7.09 10.27
C PHE A 596 -24.13 8.19 11.11
N ARG A 597 -24.37 9.37 10.51
CA ARG A 597 -25.08 10.48 11.15
C ARG A 597 -26.55 10.50 10.71
N GLU A 598 -27.44 10.49 11.67
CA GLU A 598 -28.87 10.66 11.48
C GLU A 598 -29.38 11.74 12.43
N GLY A 599 -30.04 12.77 11.89
CA GLY A 599 -30.48 13.91 12.71
C GLY A 599 -29.36 14.68 13.43
N GLY A 600 -28.11 14.59 12.94
CA GLY A 600 -26.94 15.19 13.57
C GLY A 600 -26.23 14.32 14.63
N LEU A 601 -26.85 13.23 15.04
CA LEU A 601 -26.28 12.27 16.01
C LEU A 601 -25.57 11.10 15.29
N LEU A 602 -24.50 10.59 15.89
CA LEU A 602 -23.88 9.35 15.45
C LEU A 602 -24.70 8.15 15.91
N ASN A 603 -24.85 7.20 15.00
CA ASN A 603 -25.61 5.97 15.21
C ASN A 603 -24.82 4.79 14.62
N ASN A 604 -24.83 3.65 15.30
CA ASN A 604 -24.11 2.42 14.92
C ASN A 604 -25.03 1.34 14.30
N GLY A 605 -26.27 1.70 13.95
CA GLY A 605 -27.27 0.77 13.40
C GLY A 605 -27.21 0.59 11.88
N GLY A 606 -26.23 1.16 11.18
CA GLY A 606 -26.15 1.15 9.73
C GLY A 606 -25.87 -0.22 9.16
N LYS A 607 -26.54 -0.55 8.02
CA LYS A 607 -26.27 -1.73 7.21
C LYS A 607 -26.08 -1.34 5.76
N ALA A 608 -25.11 -1.96 5.08
CA ALA A 608 -24.87 -1.73 3.66
C ALA A 608 -24.42 -3.04 2.99
N LEU A 609 -24.89 -3.26 1.76
CA LEU A 609 -24.50 -4.41 0.95
C LEU A 609 -23.71 -3.93 -0.27
N HIS A 610 -22.47 -4.38 -0.38
CA HIS A 610 -21.63 -4.16 -1.55
C HIS A 610 -21.42 -5.49 -2.27
N GLN A 611 -21.65 -5.49 -3.58
CA GLN A 611 -21.46 -6.67 -4.39
C GLN A 611 -20.95 -6.29 -5.78
N GLY A 612 -20.12 -7.14 -6.38
CA GLY A 612 -19.55 -6.80 -7.68
C GLY A 612 -18.70 -7.90 -8.28
N ILE A 613 -18.28 -7.61 -9.51
CA ILE A 613 -17.33 -8.41 -10.27
C ILE A 613 -16.19 -7.50 -10.67
N GLU A 614 -14.98 -7.97 -10.45
CA GLU A 614 -13.72 -7.34 -10.84
C GLU A 614 -13.05 -8.20 -11.91
N MET A 615 -12.44 -7.57 -12.89
CA MET A 615 -11.65 -8.24 -13.92
C MET A 615 -10.38 -7.44 -14.19
N SER A 616 -9.28 -8.14 -14.37
CA SER A 616 -8.03 -7.58 -14.93
C SER A 616 -7.40 -8.59 -15.87
N GLY A 617 -6.57 -8.11 -16.79
CA GLY A 617 -5.85 -8.97 -17.70
C GLY A 617 -4.96 -8.23 -18.68
N ALA A 618 -4.15 -9.01 -19.39
CA ALA A 618 -3.26 -8.52 -20.43
C ALA A 618 -3.23 -9.47 -21.61
N ILE A 619 -2.99 -8.89 -22.79
CA ILE A 619 -2.81 -9.61 -24.05
C ILE A 619 -1.48 -9.16 -24.64
N TYR A 620 -0.66 -10.12 -25.08
CA TYR A 620 0.65 -9.91 -25.71
C TYR A 620 0.59 -10.35 -27.18
N PRO A 621 0.03 -9.51 -28.11
CA PRO A 621 -0.22 -9.94 -29.50
C PRO A 621 1.04 -10.14 -30.33
N ILE A 622 2.06 -9.33 -30.06
CA ILE A 622 3.38 -9.35 -30.68
C ILE A 622 4.45 -8.97 -29.67
N GLU A 623 5.70 -9.28 -29.95
CA GLU A 623 6.83 -8.89 -29.11
C GLU A 623 6.84 -7.38 -28.85
N GLY A 624 7.05 -7.00 -27.60
CA GLY A 624 7.06 -5.60 -27.14
C GLY A 624 5.70 -4.95 -26.97
N LEU A 625 4.58 -5.52 -27.47
CA LEU A 625 3.23 -4.95 -27.33
C LEU A 625 2.43 -5.67 -26.23
N LYS A 626 2.04 -4.92 -25.21
CA LYS A 626 1.09 -5.33 -24.16
C LYS A 626 -0.17 -4.49 -24.26
N LEU A 627 -1.31 -5.13 -24.50
CA LEU A 627 -2.63 -4.53 -24.29
C LEU A 627 -3.13 -4.98 -22.92
N TYR A 628 -3.52 -4.06 -22.08
CA TYR A 628 -3.95 -4.38 -20.73
C TYR A 628 -5.24 -3.66 -20.35
N GLY A 629 -5.96 -4.25 -19.42
CA GLY A 629 -7.16 -3.63 -18.92
C GLY A 629 -7.56 -4.15 -17.54
N SER A 630 -8.32 -3.33 -16.84
CA SER A 630 -8.95 -3.67 -15.59
C SER A 630 -10.30 -2.99 -15.48
N GLY A 631 -11.23 -3.58 -14.74
CA GLY A 631 -12.53 -2.96 -14.53
C GLY A 631 -13.31 -3.62 -13.42
N ALA A 632 -14.33 -2.91 -12.95
CA ALA A 632 -15.28 -3.42 -11.98
C ALA A 632 -16.70 -2.98 -12.33
N ILE A 633 -17.62 -3.90 -12.10
CA ILE A 633 -19.07 -3.63 -12.09
C ILE A 633 -19.52 -3.90 -10.67
N GLN A 634 -20.06 -2.89 -10.00
CA GLN A 634 -20.42 -3.01 -8.59
C GLN A 634 -21.72 -2.30 -8.25
N ARG A 635 -22.36 -2.80 -7.20
CA ARG A 635 -23.53 -2.19 -6.56
C ARG A 635 -23.27 -2.10 -5.07
N ALA A 636 -23.39 -0.91 -4.48
CA ALA A 636 -23.33 -0.67 -3.06
C ALA A 636 -24.62 0.05 -2.63
N THR A 637 -25.38 -0.57 -1.74
CA THR A 637 -26.70 -0.08 -1.29
C THR A 637 -26.77 0.00 0.22
N ILE A 638 -27.47 1.00 0.71
CA ILE A 638 -27.83 1.15 2.12
C ILE A 638 -29.02 0.23 2.39
N GLU A 639 -28.89 -0.67 3.39
CA GLU A 639 -29.89 -1.70 3.66
C GLU A 639 -30.77 -1.41 4.89
N TYR A 640 -30.44 -0.36 5.66
CA TYR A 640 -31.20 0.00 6.87
C TYR A 640 -31.25 1.51 7.06
N GLY A 641 -32.30 1.98 7.78
CA GLY A 641 -32.52 3.40 8.10
C GLY A 641 -33.35 4.13 7.05
N MET A 642 -33.45 5.45 7.18
CA MET A 642 -34.28 6.30 6.33
C MET A 642 -33.84 6.35 4.87
N TYR A 643 -32.58 6.00 4.57
CA TYR A 643 -32.02 5.99 3.23
C TYR A 643 -31.94 4.59 2.61
N LYS A 644 -32.68 3.62 3.18
CA LYS A 644 -32.70 2.23 2.66
C LYS A 644 -33.04 2.18 1.17
N GLY A 645 -32.24 1.42 0.40
CA GLY A 645 -32.35 1.27 -1.05
C GLY A 645 -31.52 2.30 -1.84
N ASN A 646 -31.07 3.37 -1.22
CA ASN A 646 -30.16 4.34 -1.84
C ASN A 646 -28.76 3.76 -2.02
N ARG A 647 -28.02 4.35 -2.96
CA ARG A 647 -26.60 3.99 -3.18
C ARG A 647 -25.75 4.54 -2.05
N VAL A 648 -24.76 3.75 -1.64
CA VAL A 648 -23.69 4.24 -0.74
C VAL A 648 -22.95 5.40 -1.43
N PRO A 649 -22.67 6.51 -0.72
CA PRO A 649 -21.87 7.61 -1.24
C PRO A 649 -20.48 7.16 -1.71
N TYR A 650 -19.96 7.85 -2.72
CA TYR A 650 -18.64 7.59 -3.30
C TYR A 650 -18.43 6.16 -3.83
N ALA A 651 -19.51 5.47 -4.17
CA ALA A 651 -19.54 4.14 -4.77
C ALA A 651 -19.92 4.19 -6.26
N PRO A 652 -18.97 4.36 -7.20
CA PRO A 652 -19.25 4.33 -8.62
C PRO A 652 -19.69 2.93 -9.04
N ARG A 653 -20.68 2.81 -9.95
CA ARG A 653 -21.14 1.52 -10.46
C ARG A 653 -20.13 0.84 -11.37
N TYR A 654 -19.37 1.62 -12.10
CA TYR A 654 -18.41 1.14 -13.10
C TYR A 654 -17.11 1.90 -12.95
N THR A 655 -16.02 1.17 -12.91
CA THR A 655 -14.66 1.68 -13.08
C THR A 655 -13.98 0.87 -14.16
N ALA A 656 -13.20 1.51 -15.01
CA ALA A 656 -12.44 0.80 -16.04
C ALA A 656 -11.14 1.53 -16.37
N THR A 657 -10.10 0.77 -16.62
CA THR A 657 -8.84 1.22 -17.20
C THR A 657 -8.51 0.33 -18.38
N ALA A 658 -8.12 0.91 -19.49
CA ALA A 658 -7.61 0.17 -20.64
C ALA A 658 -6.43 0.92 -21.24
N GLY A 659 -5.41 0.20 -21.66
CA GLY A 659 -4.20 0.80 -22.22
C GLY A 659 -3.43 -0.13 -23.13
N ALA A 660 -2.46 0.47 -23.83
CA ALA A 660 -1.50 -0.19 -24.67
C ALA A 660 -0.10 0.29 -24.30
N LYS A 661 0.80 -0.64 -24.03
CA LYS A 661 2.24 -0.41 -23.84
C LYS A 661 2.98 -1.01 -25.00
N TYR A 662 3.87 -0.24 -25.61
CA TYR A 662 4.77 -0.72 -26.66
C TYR A 662 6.21 -0.40 -26.32
N GLN A 663 7.04 -1.43 -26.32
CA GLN A 663 8.47 -1.36 -26.05
C GLN A 663 9.22 -1.74 -27.28
N LEU A 664 10.17 -0.91 -27.68
CA LEU A 664 11.01 -1.15 -28.85
C LEU A 664 12.45 -0.71 -28.60
N GLU A 665 13.37 -1.40 -29.23
CA GLU A 665 14.77 -1.02 -29.25
C GLU A 665 15.00 0.07 -30.30
N LEU A 666 15.58 1.19 -29.91
CA LEU A 666 15.82 2.35 -30.77
C LEU A 666 17.18 2.97 -30.48
N GLY A 667 18.06 3.03 -31.46
CA GLY A 667 19.35 3.74 -31.35
C GLY A 667 20.27 3.23 -30.22
N GLY A 668 20.17 1.94 -29.86
CA GLY A 668 20.97 1.32 -28.79
C GLY A 668 20.41 1.56 -27.38
N GLY A 669 19.17 2.00 -27.29
CA GLY A 669 18.41 2.13 -26.04
C GLY A 669 16.98 1.61 -26.23
N THR A 670 16.24 1.52 -25.14
CA THR A 670 14.87 1.02 -25.09
C THR A 670 13.89 2.18 -24.97
N LEU A 671 12.97 2.31 -25.93
CA LEU A 671 11.83 3.24 -25.88
C LEU A 671 10.58 2.50 -25.45
N THR A 672 9.96 2.95 -24.36
CA THR A 672 8.66 2.47 -23.87
C THR A 672 7.63 3.58 -24.07
N LEU A 673 6.59 3.29 -24.84
CA LEU A 673 5.43 4.15 -25.04
C LEU A 673 4.23 3.50 -24.35
N ASN A 674 3.44 4.29 -23.62
CA ASN A 674 2.22 3.81 -23.01
C ASN A 674 1.12 4.84 -23.12
N GLY A 675 -0.07 4.40 -23.57
CA GLY A 675 -1.27 5.21 -23.62
C GLY A 675 -2.40 4.48 -22.92
N TYR A 676 -3.15 5.16 -22.04
CA TYR A 676 -4.22 4.53 -21.29
C TYR A 676 -5.37 5.49 -20.99
N GLY A 677 -6.57 4.92 -20.87
CA GLY A 677 -7.79 5.61 -20.48
C GLY A 677 -8.32 5.12 -19.15
N ASN A 678 -8.76 6.05 -18.28
CA ASN A 678 -9.44 5.75 -17.04
C ASN A 678 -10.88 6.27 -17.09
N PHE A 679 -11.85 5.42 -16.78
CA PHE A 679 -13.26 5.75 -16.70
C PHE A 679 -13.79 5.50 -15.30
N VAL A 680 -14.55 6.48 -14.76
CA VAL A 680 -15.30 6.33 -13.50
C VAL A 680 -16.73 6.81 -13.75
N SER A 681 -17.72 5.99 -13.43
CA SER A 681 -19.12 6.35 -13.55
C SER A 681 -19.55 7.37 -12.49
N SER A 682 -20.71 7.99 -12.68
CA SER A 682 -21.27 8.91 -11.69
C SER A 682 -21.51 8.25 -10.33
N GLN A 683 -21.34 9.03 -9.28
CA GLN A 683 -21.54 8.64 -7.89
C GLN A 683 -22.19 9.78 -7.11
N PHE A 684 -22.76 9.49 -5.96
CA PHE A 684 -23.34 10.50 -5.07
C PHE A 684 -22.37 10.86 -3.95
N SER A 685 -22.45 12.10 -3.47
CA SER A 685 -21.65 12.55 -2.33
C SER A 685 -22.36 12.37 -0.97
N ASP A 686 -23.65 12.03 -1.01
CA ASP A 686 -24.53 11.98 0.17
C ASP A 686 -25.44 10.74 0.13
N GLN A 687 -26.01 10.40 1.31
CA GLN A 687 -26.87 9.23 1.48
C GLN A 687 -28.29 9.41 0.89
N GLU A 688 -28.72 10.65 0.70
CA GLU A 688 -30.02 10.97 0.09
C GLU A 688 -30.01 10.68 -1.42
N ASN A 689 -28.82 10.55 -2.00
CA ASN A 689 -28.59 10.44 -3.44
C ASN A 689 -29.12 11.67 -4.21
N THR A 690 -28.76 12.84 -3.72
CA THR A 690 -29.16 14.11 -4.32
C THR A 690 -28.60 14.24 -5.73
N PHE A 691 -29.48 14.44 -6.73
CA PHE A 691 -29.06 14.56 -8.13
C PHE A 691 -28.51 15.96 -8.43
N GLU A 692 -29.23 16.99 -8.04
CA GLU A 692 -28.81 18.36 -8.27
C GLU A 692 -27.80 18.79 -7.21
N GLY A 693 -26.74 19.47 -7.65
CA GLY A 693 -25.76 20.00 -6.73
C GLY A 693 -26.36 21.10 -5.85
N SER A 694 -26.12 21.04 -4.53
CA SER A 694 -26.48 22.13 -3.63
C SER A 694 -25.79 23.42 -4.08
N ALA A 695 -26.45 24.58 -3.87
CA ALA A 695 -25.92 25.89 -4.28
C ALA A 695 -24.51 26.14 -3.69
N ASP A 696 -24.23 25.67 -2.47
CA ASP A 696 -22.90 25.77 -1.82
C ASP A 696 -21.91 24.69 -2.32
N GLY A 697 -22.32 23.79 -3.21
CA GLY A 697 -21.50 22.75 -3.83
C GLY A 697 -21.22 21.52 -2.96
N LYS A 698 -21.74 21.47 -1.71
CA LYS A 698 -21.35 20.46 -0.71
C LYS A 698 -21.94 19.08 -0.93
N VAL A 699 -23.14 19.00 -1.46
CA VAL A 699 -23.84 17.74 -1.75
C VAL A 699 -24.31 17.68 -3.18
N GLY A 700 -24.56 16.48 -3.68
CA GLY A 700 -25.10 16.23 -5.01
C GLY A 700 -24.32 15.21 -5.81
N LEU A 701 -24.78 14.97 -7.03
CA LEU A 701 -24.14 14.05 -7.97
C LEU A 701 -22.72 14.51 -8.31
N ILE A 702 -21.79 13.56 -8.30
CA ILE A 702 -20.45 13.68 -8.87
C ILE A 702 -20.52 13.08 -10.28
N PRO A 703 -20.31 13.86 -11.35
CA PRO A 703 -20.46 13.38 -12.71
C PRO A 703 -19.45 12.33 -13.11
N LYS A 704 -19.80 11.46 -14.05
CA LYS A 704 -18.85 10.55 -14.69
C LYS A 704 -17.73 11.30 -15.40
N PHE A 705 -16.55 10.71 -15.45
CA PHE A 705 -15.43 11.26 -16.20
C PHE A 705 -14.61 10.17 -16.89
N PHE A 706 -13.93 10.58 -17.94
CA PHE A 706 -12.93 9.78 -18.67
C PHE A 706 -11.67 10.62 -18.82
N LEU A 707 -10.53 10.04 -18.47
CA LEU A 707 -9.21 10.66 -18.58
C LEU A 707 -8.35 9.85 -19.54
N LEU A 708 -7.74 10.52 -20.50
CA LEU A 708 -6.75 9.94 -21.40
C LEU A 708 -5.36 10.38 -20.94
N ASN A 709 -4.45 9.43 -20.83
CA ASN A 709 -3.09 9.65 -20.34
C ASN A 709 -2.08 8.98 -21.28
N ALA A 710 -0.88 9.54 -21.39
CA ALA A 710 0.20 8.95 -22.15
C ALA A 710 1.55 9.17 -21.47
N THR A 711 2.44 8.19 -21.59
CA THR A 711 3.82 8.28 -21.13
C THR A 711 4.78 7.80 -22.21
N ALA A 712 5.97 8.39 -22.25
CA ALA A 712 7.08 7.95 -23.06
C ALA A 712 8.33 7.91 -22.19
N ASN A 713 9.07 6.82 -22.24
CA ASN A 713 10.28 6.61 -21.45
C ASN A 713 11.37 6.03 -22.34
N TYR A 714 12.50 6.73 -22.48
CA TYR A 714 13.64 6.28 -23.23
C TYR A 714 14.84 6.07 -22.34
N SER A 715 15.31 4.83 -22.26
CA SER A 715 16.46 4.42 -21.46
C SER A 715 17.61 4.05 -22.38
N ILE A 716 18.76 4.70 -22.25
CA ILE A 716 19.98 4.41 -23.00
C ILE A 716 21.19 4.50 -22.08
N LYS A 717 21.94 3.41 -21.95
CA LYS A 717 23.08 3.29 -21.04
C LYS A 717 22.68 3.74 -19.61
N GLN A 718 23.30 4.81 -19.08
CA GLN A 718 23.01 5.37 -17.77
C GLN A 718 21.91 6.44 -17.78
N TRP A 719 21.43 6.87 -18.94
CA TRP A 719 20.45 7.93 -19.09
C TRP A 719 19.02 7.38 -19.19
N ASN A 720 18.10 8.11 -18.62
CA ASN A 720 16.68 7.90 -18.76
C ASN A 720 16.00 9.24 -19.05
N VAL A 721 15.23 9.33 -20.11
CA VAL A 721 14.42 10.51 -20.46
C VAL A 721 12.98 10.09 -20.45
N ASN A 722 12.12 10.85 -19.75
CA ASN A 722 10.71 10.54 -19.63
C ASN A 722 9.82 11.74 -19.91
N LEU A 723 8.64 11.46 -20.45
CA LEU A 723 7.55 12.40 -20.64
C LEU A 723 6.28 11.77 -20.10
N ASN A 724 5.62 12.44 -19.18
CA ASN A 724 4.34 12.05 -18.60
C ASN A 724 3.29 13.11 -18.88
N ALA A 725 2.18 12.74 -19.51
CA ALA A 725 1.09 13.62 -19.83
C ALA A 725 -0.22 13.01 -19.32
N LEU A 726 -0.79 13.61 -18.28
CA LEU A 726 -2.03 13.20 -17.66
C LEU A 726 -3.17 14.11 -18.08
N ASN A 727 -4.38 13.55 -18.19
CA ASN A 727 -5.59 14.26 -18.59
C ASN A 727 -5.39 15.02 -19.92
N LEU A 728 -4.87 14.33 -20.94
CA LEU A 728 -4.59 14.90 -22.28
C LEU A 728 -5.79 15.61 -22.94
N LEU A 729 -7.01 15.20 -22.60
CA LEU A 729 -8.24 15.81 -23.09
C LEU A 729 -8.58 17.11 -22.33
N ASN A 730 -7.75 17.50 -21.39
CA ASN A 730 -7.98 18.64 -20.49
C ASN A 730 -9.39 18.66 -19.90
N ARG A 731 -9.88 17.48 -19.49
CA ARG A 731 -11.23 17.33 -18.94
C ARG A 731 -11.31 18.07 -17.61
N LYS A 732 -12.24 19.00 -17.48
CA LYS A 732 -12.61 19.62 -16.21
C LYS A 732 -13.52 18.65 -15.45
N TYR A 733 -13.09 18.20 -14.26
CA TYR A 733 -13.80 17.22 -13.45
C TYR A 733 -13.48 17.41 -11.98
N PHE A 734 -14.23 16.74 -11.13
CA PHE A 734 -13.98 16.64 -9.72
C PHE A 734 -14.33 15.23 -9.21
N THR A 735 -13.70 14.81 -8.14
CA THR A 735 -13.87 13.48 -7.56
C THR A 735 -14.61 13.52 -6.22
N THR A 736 -14.74 14.70 -5.62
CA THR A 736 -15.40 14.85 -4.32
C THR A 736 -16.12 16.19 -4.16
N ARG A 737 -17.19 16.16 -3.37
CA ARG A 737 -17.86 17.32 -2.78
C ARG A 737 -17.65 17.25 -1.28
N HIS A 738 -17.05 18.27 -0.70
CA HIS A 738 -16.64 18.21 0.72
C HIS A 738 -17.52 19.10 1.58
N SER A 739 -18.26 18.48 2.52
CA SER A 739 -19.18 19.22 3.40
C SER A 739 -18.48 20.22 4.33
N ALA A 740 -17.33 19.84 4.89
CA ALA A 740 -16.56 20.70 5.79
C ALA A 740 -15.72 21.75 5.07
N TRP A 741 -15.13 21.44 3.91
CA TRP A 741 -14.20 22.31 3.20
C TRP A 741 -14.86 23.16 2.10
N GLY A 742 -16.18 23.17 2.10
CA GLY A 742 -16.95 24.13 1.35
C GLY A 742 -17.21 23.81 -0.09
N GLY A 743 -17.49 22.55 -0.47
CA GLY A 743 -18.11 22.26 -1.74
C GLY A 743 -17.30 21.42 -2.70
N ILE A 744 -17.38 21.73 -3.99
CA ILE A 744 -16.73 21.01 -5.08
C ILE A 744 -15.20 21.16 -4.98
N MET A 745 -14.49 20.05 -4.93
CA MET A 745 -13.03 20.01 -4.96
C MET A 745 -12.57 19.70 -6.40
N PRO A 746 -12.13 20.71 -7.16
CA PRO A 746 -11.68 20.50 -8.54
C PRO A 746 -10.46 19.58 -8.60
N ALA A 747 -10.45 18.67 -9.56
CA ALA A 747 -9.31 17.83 -9.87
C ALA A 747 -8.39 18.49 -10.92
N ALA A 748 -7.14 17.98 -11.01
CA ALA A 748 -6.13 18.54 -11.88
C ALA A 748 -6.57 18.56 -13.36
N THR A 749 -6.32 19.67 -14.03
CA THR A 749 -6.39 19.81 -15.47
C THR A 749 -5.23 19.06 -16.14
N ILE A 750 -4.94 19.30 -17.41
CA ILE A 750 -3.81 18.68 -18.09
C ILE A 750 -2.50 18.91 -17.30
N SER A 751 -1.79 17.82 -17.04
CA SER A 751 -0.47 17.85 -16.38
C SER A 751 0.56 17.22 -17.32
N VAL A 752 1.63 17.96 -17.62
CA VAL A 752 2.75 17.48 -18.44
C VAL A 752 4.03 17.65 -17.65
N LEU A 753 4.77 16.54 -17.49
CA LEU A 753 6.07 16.50 -16.82
C LEU A 753 7.08 15.86 -17.77
N ALA A 754 8.17 16.57 -18.05
CA ALA A 754 9.33 16.03 -18.75
C ALA A 754 10.48 15.84 -17.77
N GLY A 755 11.23 14.76 -17.91
CA GLY A 755 12.27 14.44 -16.96
C GLY A 755 13.49 13.79 -17.56
N VAL A 756 14.59 13.89 -16.83
CA VAL A 756 15.85 13.21 -17.10
C VAL A 756 16.37 12.55 -15.83
N GLY A 757 16.80 11.32 -15.97
CA GLY A 757 17.48 10.54 -14.94
C GLY A 757 18.88 10.13 -15.39
N TYR A 758 19.78 10.02 -14.42
CA TYR A 758 21.13 9.51 -14.64
C TYR A 758 21.50 8.52 -13.53
N ARG A 759 22.09 7.39 -13.92
CA ARG A 759 22.60 6.37 -13.01
C ARG A 759 24.12 6.42 -13.01
N PHE A 760 24.70 6.64 -11.81
CA PHE A 760 26.15 6.61 -11.58
C PHE A 760 26.63 5.20 -11.27
#